data_1e729f14361b1ba66b679b1088d186de
#
_entry.id   1e729f14361b1ba66b679b1088d186de
#
_cell.length_a   1.000
_cell.length_b   1.000
_cell.length_c   1.000
_cell.angle_alpha   90.00
_cell.angle_beta   90.00
_cell.angle_gamma   90.00
#
_symmetry.space_group_name_H-M   'P 1'
#
loop_
_entity.id
_entity.type
_entity.pdbx_description
1 polymer ?
#
loop_
_entity_poly.entity_id
_entity_poly.type
_entity_poly.pdbx_seq_one_letter_code
_entity_poly.pdbx_strand_id
1 'polypeptide(L)'
;LTRHLLQIIIFTVWITAVTVASLSPVTVCAQNTPDTSHRSPSADTLHYPIQDRRGDQISSFNPSSFNLRNPSNLKDSIEYDPKTNLYYLVEKIGNKYYRTPTAYTYEEYLKLSSRQSEDSYFRQRADMLSDLNRRLEQPKLGVNSGLFNRLFGNGKIDIRPQGNVDILAGYQGQNVQNPTLPEAARKTGGLDFNMDANVNVLGNIGSKLKLPISYNTQASFDWMNQLKLEYTGGADDIVKKIEVGNTSFTTRSVLMASEQSLFGIKAQLQFGKLFVTGIIASQRSQSQSTTLQGGASLTTYQFKADDYDENRHFLLAQYFRNNYNKAMSNLPVITSQAQILRMEVWVTNRNGTSTQARQVVALMDLGEPKPFNTSVHPQTGQPYPYNDANSEYRSIINNPGSRISTQVIGVLTGIGLTQVQDYEQVFARKLNSTDYTYNAQVGFISLNQTLQPNDVLGVAFQYSYNGKIYQVGEFSQDIPPDTTLGVNPGAQKVLYLKMLKATSQRTNLPIWNLMMKNIYTLKTGTGSYLSNIQSAGFQMNILYEQAGNGTKRYLPAGAQGGVPLISILKLDRLNAHLDPQPDGIFDYVEGFTVVSSQARIIFPLLEPFGSDLATLGFNNDPIDSQYVFPQLYDTIKEVAKTFAAVDRYYLQGVAKGTASSDVSLGAFNVPQGSVKVTAGGQVLRENIDYTVDYTNGSVKV
;
A
#
# COMPACT_ATOMS: atom_id res chain seq x y z
N LEU A 1 -7.91 -33.33 15.33
CA LEU A 1 -7.41 -34.22 14.25
C LEU A 1 -7.53 -33.55 12.87
N THR A 2 -8.57 -32.76 12.62
CA THR A 2 -8.81 -32.12 11.32
C THR A 2 -7.86 -30.96 11.00
N ARG A 3 -7.36 -30.25 12.01
CA ARG A 3 -6.39 -29.13 11.82
C ARG A 3 -5.01 -29.61 11.38
N HIS A 4 -4.57 -30.75 11.89
CA HIS A 4 -3.27 -31.36 11.50
C HIS A 4 -3.32 -32.00 10.10
N LEU A 5 -4.47 -32.54 9.69
CA LEU A 5 -4.60 -33.11 8.35
C LEU A 5 -4.56 -32.05 7.25
N LEU A 6 -5.17 -30.89 7.48
CA LEU A 6 -5.15 -29.80 6.51
C LEU A 6 -3.77 -29.13 6.40
N GLN A 7 -3.07 -28.98 7.52
CA GLN A 7 -1.68 -28.50 7.53
C GLN A 7 -0.74 -29.48 6.81
N ILE A 8 -0.95 -30.78 6.98
CA ILE A 8 -0.17 -31.81 6.30
C ILE A 8 -0.46 -31.81 4.79
N ILE A 9 -1.72 -31.61 4.38
CA ILE A 9 -2.09 -31.53 2.95
C ILE A 9 -1.50 -30.26 2.30
N ILE A 10 -1.55 -29.11 2.96
CA ILE A 10 -0.95 -27.87 2.46
C ILE A 10 0.58 -28.01 2.41
N PHE A 11 1.18 -28.63 3.42
CA PHE A 11 2.63 -28.83 3.47
C PHE A 11 3.10 -29.88 2.44
N THR A 12 2.33 -30.93 2.19
CA THR A 12 2.64 -31.91 1.14
C THR A 12 2.45 -31.35 -0.27
N VAL A 13 1.43 -30.53 -0.51
CA VAL A 13 1.26 -29.81 -1.79
C VAL A 13 2.39 -28.80 -2.01
N TRP A 14 2.87 -28.16 -0.95
CA TRP A 14 4.00 -27.22 -1.04
C TRP A 14 5.33 -27.97 -1.27
N ILE A 15 5.56 -29.09 -0.59
CA ILE A 15 6.76 -29.92 -0.79
C ILE A 15 6.75 -30.55 -2.20
N THR A 16 5.62 -31.02 -2.71
CA THR A 16 5.53 -31.55 -4.08
C THR A 16 5.71 -30.44 -5.13
N ALA A 17 5.24 -29.22 -4.89
CA ALA A 17 5.48 -28.09 -5.78
C ALA A 17 6.96 -27.65 -5.80
N VAL A 18 7.63 -27.68 -4.65
CA VAL A 18 9.07 -27.35 -4.54
C VAL A 18 9.95 -28.49 -5.07
N THR A 19 9.58 -29.75 -4.88
CA THR A 19 10.35 -30.91 -5.42
C THR A 19 10.17 -31.05 -6.92
N VAL A 20 9.02 -30.70 -7.49
CA VAL A 20 8.83 -30.68 -8.96
C VAL A 20 9.61 -29.51 -9.59
N ALA A 21 9.79 -28.40 -8.88
CA ALA A 21 10.62 -27.29 -9.35
C ALA A 21 12.13 -27.55 -9.27
N SER A 22 12.57 -28.49 -8.40
CA SER A 22 13.99 -28.84 -8.22
C SER A 22 14.45 -30.05 -9.04
N LEU A 23 13.56 -30.74 -9.73
CA LEU A 23 13.84 -31.91 -10.58
C LEU A 23 13.78 -31.62 -12.08
N SER A 24 14.05 -30.38 -12.49
CA SER A 24 14.31 -30.11 -13.89
C SER A 24 15.71 -30.60 -14.25
N PRO A 25 15.87 -31.58 -15.15
CA PRO A 25 17.19 -32.01 -15.59
C PRO A 25 17.87 -30.84 -16.31
N VAL A 26 19.04 -30.46 -15.82
CA VAL A 26 19.95 -29.59 -16.54
C VAL A 26 20.39 -30.35 -17.79
N THR A 27 19.74 -30.13 -18.90
CA THR A 27 20.22 -30.62 -20.21
C THR A 27 21.43 -29.81 -20.58
N VAL A 28 22.59 -30.40 -20.41
CA VAL A 28 23.83 -29.94 -21.01
C VAL A 28 23.65 -30.08 -22.52
N CYS A 29 23.48 -28.99 -23.23
CA CYS A 29 23.53 -28.97 -24.68
C CYS A 29 24.96 -29.24 -25.16
N ALA A 30 25.19 -30.46 -25.62
CA ALA A 30 26.32 -30.81 -26.44
C ALA A 30 26.22 -30.09 -27.81
N GLN A 31 27.35 -29.59 -28.26
CA GLN A 31 27.53 -28.96 -29.57
C GLN A 31 27.02 -29.87 -30.68
N ASN A 32 26.14 -29.36 -31.52
CA ASN A 32 25.82 -29.98 -32.78
C ASN A 32 26.50 -29.20 -33.91
N THR A 33 27.24 -29.94 -34.69
CA THR A 33 27.80 -29.63 -36.00
C THR A 33 26.71 -29.18 -36.98
N PRO A 34 27.01 -28.32 -37.93
CA PRO A 34 26.01 -27.79 -38.86
C PRO A 34 25.64 -28.82 -39.91
N ASP A 35 24.34 -29.09 -39.96
CA ASP A 35 23.75 -29.86 -41.04
C ASP A 35 23.25 -28.90 -42.14
N THR A 36 23.87 -29.03 -43.31
CA THR A 36 23.49 -28.31 -44.53
C THR A 36 22.33 -29.00 -45.20
N SER A 37 21.15 -28.51 -45.04
CA SER A 37 20.01 -28.84 -45.89
C SER A 37 19.37 -27.57 -46.43
N HIS A 38 19.42 -27.50 -47.80
CA HIS A 38 18.82 -26.50 -48.63
C HIS A 38 17.33 -26.28 -48.32
N ARG A 39 16.97 -25.04 -48.05
CA ARG A 39 15.60 -24.59 -48.14
C ARG A 39 15.52 -23.37 -49.08
N SER A 40 14.57 -23.46 -50.01
CA SER A 40 14.25 -22.48 -51.01
C SER A 40 13.91 -21.10 -50.45
N PRO A 41 14.19 -20.01 -51.21
CA PRO A 41 13.96 -18.67 -50.71
C PRO A 41 12.48 -18.33 -50.77
N SER A 42 11.91 -18.04 -49.62
CA SER A 42 10.62 -17.32 -49.56
C SER A 42 10.91 -15.84 -49.29
N ALA A 43 10.21 -15.07 -50.09
CA ALA A 43 10.10 -13.62 -50.21
C ALA A 43 10.79 -12.71 -49.17
N ASP A 44 11.49 -11.72 -49.71
CA ASP A 44 12.09 -10.57 -49.08
C ASP A 44 11.27 -9.94 -47.93
N THR A 45 11.59 -10.31 -46.73
CA THR A 45 11.49 -9.42 -45.57
C THR A 45 12.89 -8.98 -45.22
N LEU A 46 13.16 -7.69 -45.31
CA LEU A 46 14.39 -7.07 -44.83
C LEU A 46 14.54 -7.38 -43.35
N HIS A 47 15.22 -8.48 -43.04
CA HIS A 47 15.69 -8.75 -41.70
C HIS A 47 16.85 -7.80 -41.43
N TYR A 48 16.55 -6.63 -40.84
CA TYR A 48 17.58 -5.86 -40.18
C TYR A 48 18.09 -6.72 -39.03
N PRO A 49 19.38 -7.00 -38.91
CA PRO A 49 19.96 -7.74 -37.80
C PRO A 49 20.12 -6.83 -36.57
N ILE A 50 19.14 -5.99 -36.33
CA ILE A 50 19.02 -5.28 -35.06
C ILE A 50 18.29 -6.25 -34.17
N GLN A 51 19.04 -7.07 -33.46
CA GLN A 51 18.54 -7.72 -32.27
C GLN A 51 18.16 -6.60 -31.32
N ASP A 52 16.87 -6.44 -31.09
CA ASP A 52 16.35 -5.60 -30.01
C ASP A 52 16.88 -6.17 -28.70
N ARG A 53 18.00 -5.66 -28.27
CA ARG A 53 18.61 -5.96 -26.98
C ARG A 53 17.85 -5.17 -25.92
N ARG A 54 16.65 -5.65 -25.62
CA ARG A 54 15.97 -5.23 -24.40
C ARG A 54 16.86 -5.56 -23.21
N GLY A 55 17.53 -4.56 -22.71
CA GLY A 55 18.45 -4.66 -21.59
C GLY A 55 19.85 -4.15 -21.84
N ASP A 56 20.16 -3.66 -23.03
CA ASP A 56 21.34 -2.86 -23.22
C ASP A 56 21.14 -1.51 -22.53
N GLN A 57 21.76 -1.42 -21.39
CA GLN A 57 21.71 -0.25 -20.55
C GLN A 57 22.51 0.88 -21.17
N ILE A 58 22.18 2.10 -20.79
CA ILE A 58 22.85 3.34 -21.16
C ILE A 58 24.38 3.28 -20.89
N SER A 59 24.82 2.35 -20.03
CA SER A 59 26.22 2.13 -19.67
C SER A 59 26.92 0.99 -20.43
N SER A 60 26.21 0.18 -21.20
CA SER A 60 26.86 -0.79 -22.05
C SER A 60 27.48 -0.02 -23.22
N PHE A 61 28.79 -0.16 -23.38
CA PHE A 61 29.45 0.22 -24.59
C PHE A 61 28.82 -0.57 -25.73
N ASN A 62 27.76 -0.04 -26.30
CA ASN A 62 27.23 -0.55 -27.54
C ASN A 62 28.35 -0.31 -28.58
N PRO A 63 28.97 -1.36 -29.09
CA PRO A 63 29.91 -1.15 -30.20
C PRO A 63 29.04 -0.62 -31.34
N SER A 64 29.09 0.68 -31.58
CA SER A 64 28.63 1.20 -32.85
C SER A 64 29.37 0.43 -33.93
N SER A 65 28.80 0.30 -35.12
CA SER A 65 29.43 -0.35 -36.27
C SER A 65 30.85 0.22 -36.57
N PHE A 66 31.21 1.34 -35.96
CA PHE A 66 32.50 2.02 -36.07
C PHE A 66 33.43 1.76 -34.88
N ASN A 67 32.97 1.07 -33.85
CA ASN A 67 33.77 0.78 -32.64
C ASN A 67 34.16 -0.69 -32.64
N LEU A 68 35.36 -0.98 -33.11
CA LEU A 68 35.94 -2.32 -33.13
C LEU A 68 36.10 -2.79 -31.67
N ARG A 69 35.55 -3.95 -31.36
CA ARG A 69 35.78 -4.59 -30.06
C ARG A 69 37.27 -4.92 -29.94
N ASN A 70 37.79 -4.70 -28.74
CA ASN A 70 39.13 -5.18 -28.43
C ASN A 70 39.19 -6.70 -28.63
N PRO A 71 40.33 -7.23 -29.15
CA PRO A 71 40.51 -8.68 -29.28
C PRO A 71 40.30 -9.37 -27.93
N SER A 72 39.73 -10.55 -27.95
CA SER A 72 39.41 -11.32 -26.72
C SER A 72 40.64 -11.76 -25.92
N ASN A 73 41.82 -11.72 -26.53
CA ASN A 73 43.11 -12.05 -25.95
C ASN A 73 43.91 -10.83 -25.48
N LEU A 74 43.31 -9.62 -25.53
CA LEU A 74 43.89 -8.41 -24.97
C LEU A 74 43.84 -8.45 -23.46
N LYS A 75 44.98 -8.25 -22.81
CA LYS A 75 45.09 -8.12 -21.35
C LYS A 75 45.50 -6.71 -21.00
N ASP A 76 44.70 -6.06 -20.18
CA ASP A 76 45.00 -4.74 -19.63
C ASP A 76 45.66 -4.94 -18.26
N SER A 77 46.80 -4.31 -18.04
CA SER A 77 47.50 -4.35 -16.76
C SER A 77 48.13 -3.00 -16.44
N ILE A 78 48.36 -2.77 -15.17
CA ILE A 78 49.05 -1.57 -14.69
C ILE A 78 50.39 -2.04 -14.14
N GLU A 79 51.45 -1.47 -14.69
CA GLU A 79 52.83 -1.75 -14.29
C GLU A 79 53.41 -0.49 -13.62
N TYR A 80 53.98 -0.63 -12.45
CA TYR A 80 54.67 0.46 -11.76
C TYR A 80 56.18 0.36 -12.01
N ASP A 81 56.77 1.46 -12.46
CA ASP A 81 58.23 1.56 -12.62
C ASP A 81 58.83 2.36 -11.45
N PRO A 82 59.63 1.72 -10.56
CA PRO A 82 60.22 2.38 -9.42
C PRO A 82 61.34 3.37 -9.77
N LYS A 83 61.87 3.35 -11.00
CA LYS A 83 62.93 4.27 -11.46
C LYS A 83 62.36 5.62 -11.89
N THR A 84 61.20 5.61 -12.56
CA THR A 84 60.54 6.82 -13.05
C THR A 84 59.45 7.30 -12.12
N ASN A 85 59.03 6.46 -11.12
CA ASN A 85 57.91 6.69 -10.20
C ASN A 85 56.59 6.93 -10.94
N LEU A 86 56.40 6.26 -12.09
CA LEU A 86 55.19 6.35 -12.92
C LEU A 86 54.45 5.02 -13.00
N TYR A 87 53.16 5.13 -13.18
CA TYR A 87 52.23 3.99 -13.42
C TYR A 87 51.95 3.92 -14.92
N TYR A 88 52.22 2.76 -15.52
CA TYR A 88 52.00 2.53 -16.95
C TYR A 88 50.76 1.68 -17.15
N LEU A 89 49.77 2.20 -17.86
CA LEU A 89 48.67 1.40 -18.36
C LEU A 89 49.16 0.68 -19.62
N VAL A 90 49.15 -0.64 -19.55
CA VAL A 90 49.72 -1.50 -20.55
C VAL A 90 48.68 -2.44 -21.10
N GLU A 91 48.46 -2.40 -22.40
CA GLU A 91 47.60 -3.32 -23.14
C GLU A 91 48.49 -4.31 -23.92
N LYS A 92 48.43 -5.61 -23.58
CA LYS A 92 49.26 -6.66 -24.17
C LYS A 92 48.44 -7.76 -24.83
N ILE A 93 48.93 -8.25 -25.98
CA ILE A 93 48.50 -9.49 -26.60
C ILE A 93 49.69 -10.48 -26.52
N GLY A 94 49.57 -11.45 -25.62
CA GLY A 94 50.69 -12.28 -25.24
C GLY A 94 51.83 -11.46 -24.62
N ASN A 95 53.03 -11.46 -25.20
CA ASN A 95 54.18 -10.69 -24.72
C ASN A 95 54.44 -9.39 -25.50
N LYS A 96 53.55 -8.99 -26.42
CA LYS A 96 53.73 -7.77 -27.23
C LYS A 96 52.70 -6.71 -26.81
N TYR A 97 53.17 -5.45 -26.78
CA TYR A 97 52.30 -4.31 -26.57
C TYR A 97 51.34 -4.13 -27.75
N TYR A 98 50.08 -4.02 -27.47
CA TYR A 98 49.04 -3.74 -28.46
C TYR A 98 48.98 -2.25 -28.78
N ARG A 99 49.17 -1.42 -27.76
CA ARG A 99 49.30 0.04 -27.86
C ARG A 99 50.51 0.48 -27.04
N THR A 100 51.01 1.71 -27.35
CA THR A 100 52.08 2.32 -26.56
C THR A 100 51.60 2.52 -25.12
N PRO A 101 52.37 2.10 -24.10
CA PRO A 101 52.01 2.30 -22.70
C PRO A 101 51.78 3.79 -22.39
N THR A 102 50.70 4.08 -21.68
CA THR A 102 50.40 5.45 -21.23
C THR A 102 50.89 5.61 -19.82
N ALA A 103 51.71 6.60 -19.57
CA ALA A 103 52.26 6.89 -18.25
C ALA A 103 51.38 7.84 -17.47
N TYR A 104 51.17 7.52 -16.21
CA TYR A 104 50.38 8.33 -15.25
C TYR A 104 51.23 8.61 -14.02
N THR A 105 51.10 9.81 -13.47
CA THR A 105 51.55 10.11 -12.11
C THR A 105 50.68 9.43 -11.08
N TYR A 106 51.14 9.32 -9.84
CA TYR A 106 50.35 8.71 -8.76
C TYR A 106 48.99 9.38 -8.56
N GLU A 107 48.95 10.71 -8.65
CA GLU A 107 47.67 11.45 -8.50
C GLU A 107 46.71 11.21 -9.64
N GLU A 108 47.20 11.15 -10.87
CA GLU A 108 46.40 10.84 -12.06
C GLU A 108 45.89 9.40 -12.02
N TYR A 109 46.73 8.48 -11.58
CA TYR A 109 46.34 7.09 -11.37
C TYR A 109 45.25 6.95 -10.31
N LEU A 110 45.36 7.65 -9.16
CA LEU A 110 44.33 7.67 -8.15
C LEU A 110 42.98 8.22 -8.70
N LYS A 111 43.02 9.30 -9.46
CA LYS A 111 41.83 9.86 -10.12
C LYS A 111 41.21 8.89 -11.12
N LEU A 112 42.02 8.19 -11.89
CA LEU A 112 41.56 7.17 -12.85
C LEU A 112 40.95 6.00 -12.11
N SER A 113 41.59 5.48 -11.08
CA SER A 113 41.14 4.37 -10.26
C SER A 113 39.84 4.68 -9.52
N SER A 114 39.71 5.91 -8.95
CA SER A 114 38.48 6.31 -8.27
C SER A 114 37.32 6.45 -9.25
N ARG A 115 37.52 7.04 -10.43
CA ARG A 115 36.49 7.07 -11.48
C ARG A 115 36.07 5.69 -11.93
N GLN A 116 37.01 4.77 -12.15
CA GLN A 116 36.68 3.39 -12.52
C GLN A 116 35.90 2.68 -11.41
N SER A 117 36.24 2.92 -10.16
CA SER A 117 35.52 2.38 -9.01
C SER A 117 34.11 2.95 -8.91
N GLU A 118 33.94 4.25 -9.08
CA GLU A 118 32.63 4.91 -9.13
C GLU A 118 31.78 4.36 -10.29
N ASP A 119 32.34 4.30 -11.51
CA ASP A 119 31.63 3.75 -12.67
C ASP A 119 31.25 2.29 -12.46
N SER A 120 32.11 1.46 -11.87
CA SER A 120 31.81 0.07 -11.55
C SER A 120 30.71 -0.06 -10.50
N TYR A 121 30.73 0.79 -9.47
CA TYR A 121 29.69 0.85 -8.45
C TYR A 121 28.34 1.23 -9.04
N PHE A 122 28.28 2.29 -9.85
CA PHE A 122 27.03 2.71 -10.48
C PHE A 122 26.52 1.66 -11.50
N ARG A 123 27.42 1.00 -12.24
CA ARG A 123 27.05 -0.11 -13.13
C ARG A 123 26.45 -1.28 -12.34
N GLN A 124 27.11 -1.74 -11.29
CA GLN A 124 26.59 -2.82 -10.44
C GLN A 124 25.23 -2.45 -9.86
N ARG A 125 25.06 -1.21 -9.43
CA ARG A 125 23.76 -0.75 -8.89
C ARG A 125 22.68 -0.67 -9.96
N ALA A 126 23.02 -0.22 -11.17
CA ALA A 126 22.11 -0.20 -12.30
C ALA A 126 21.74 -1.63 -12.75
N ASP A 127 22.71 -2.56 -12.76
CA ASP A 127 22.47 -3.97 -13.08
C ASP A 127 21.57 -4.64 -12.04
N MET A 128 21.78 -4.38 -10.75
CA MET A 128 20.91 -4.85 -9.68
C MET A 128 19.48 -4.33 -9.83
N LEU A 129 19.31 -3.05 -10.15
CA LEU A 129 17.99 -2.45 -10.39
C LEU A 129 17.33 -3.03 -11.65
N SER A 130 18.12 -3.29 -12.70
CA SER A 130 17.61 -3.93 -13.91
C SER A 130 17.21 -5.38 -13.69
N ASP A 131 17.96 -6.11 -12.87
CA ASP A 131 17.63 -7.49 -12.51
C ASP A 131 16.39 -7.54 -11.62
N LEU A 132 16.19 -6.57 -10.72
CA LEU A 132 14.96 -6.39 -9.98
C LEU A 132 13.77 -6.11 -10.92
N ASN A 133 13.96 -5.21 -11.90
CA ASN A 133 12.91 -4.92 -12.88
C ASN A 133 12.64 -6.13 -13.80
N ARG A 134 13.66 -6.89 -14.20
CA ARG A 134 13.49 -8.14 -14.96
C ARG A 134 12.78 -9.22 -14.15
N ARG A 135 12.99 -9.29 -12.84
CA ARG A 135 12.24 -10.21 -11.94
C ARG A 135 10.79 -9.78 -11.77
N LEU A 136 10.50 -8.48 -11.94
CA LEU A 136 9.12 -7.96 -11.95
C LEU A 136 8.40 -8.23 -13.29
N GLU A 137 9.12 -8.35 -14.40
CA GLU A 137 8.61 -8.93 -15.64
C GLU A 137 8.67 -10.47 -15.54
N GLN A 138 7.68 -11.03 -14.87
CA GLN A 138 7.58 -12.49 -14.76
C GLN A 138 7.48 -13.11 -16.16
N PRO A 139 8.21 -14.20 -16.43
CA PRO A 139 8.10 -14.90 -17.69
C PRO A 139 6.64 -15.36 -17.88
N LYS A 140 5.98 -14.89 -18.91
CA LYS A 140 4.67 -15.39 -19.31
C LYS A 140 4.87 -16.84 -19.74
N LEU A 141 4.64 -17.76 -18.82
CA LEU A 141 4.71 -19.19 -19.09
C LEU A 141 3.64 -19.55 -20.11
N GLY A 142 4.04 -19.72 -21.34
CA GLY A 142 3.16 -20.19 -22.41
C GLY A 142 3.16 -21.71 -22.41
N VAL A 143 2.01 -22.33 -22.12
CA VAL A 143 1.81 -23.78 -22.23
C VAL A 143 1.07 -24.04 -23.54
N ASN A 144 1.77 -24.53 -24.55
CA ASN A 144 1.20 -24.90 -25.85
C ASN A 144 0.83 -26.39 -25.87
N SER A 145 -0.21 -26.80 -25.16
CA SER A 145 -0.80 -28.11 -25.33
C SER A 145 -2.26 -27.98 -25.77
N GLY A 146 -2.68 -28.82 -26.70
CA GLY A 146 -4.06 -28.79 -27.22
C GLY A 146 -5.11 -29.04 -26.12
N LEU A 147 -4.80 -29.87 -25.13
CA LEU A 147 -5.66 -30.12 -23.96
C LEU A 147 -5.73 -28.90 -23.04
N PHE A 148 -4.60 -28.23 -22.80
CA PHE A 148 -4.57 -27.03 -21.98
C PHE A 148 -5.39 -25.89 -22.60
N ASN A 149 -5.23 -25.66 -23.91
CA ASN A 149 -5.97 -24.62 -24.64
C ASN A 149 -7.47 -24.91 -24.69
N ARG A 150 -7.86 -26.17 -24.73
CA ARG A 150 -9.28 -26.57 -24.72
C ARG A 150 -9.92 -26.35 -23.34
N LEU A 151 -9.20 -26.62 -22.25
CA LEU A 151 -9.70 -26.52 -20.88
C LEU A 151 -9.65 -25.08 -20.37
N PHE A 152 -8.55 -24.37 -20.59
CA PHE A 152 -8.27 -23.08 -19.99
C PHE A 152 -8.30 -21.89 -20.95
N GLY A 153 -8.47 -22.13 -22.22
CA GLY A 153 -8.42 -21.09 -23.26
C GLY A 153 -7.01 -20.88 -23.79
N ASN A 154 -6.60 -19.62 -24.00
CA ASN A 154 -5.26 -19.32 -24.51
C ASN A 154 -4.18 -19.80 -23.51
N GLY A 155 -3.09 -20.38 -24.01
CA GLY A 155 -2.02 -20.98 -23.22
C GLY A 155 -1.14 -20.00 -22.40
N LYS A 156 -1.68 -18.87 -21.95
CA LYS A 156 -0.96 -17.85 -21.17
C LYS A 156 -1.25 -18.02 -19.69
N ILE A 157 -0.21 -18.06 -18.88
CA ILE A 157 -0.28 -18.04 -17.41
C ILE A 157 0.24 -16.68 -16.95
N ASP A 158 -0.57 -15.92 -16.25
CA ASP A 158 -0.23 -14.63 -15.67
C ASP A 158 -0.57 -14.65 -14.18
N ILE A 159 0.43 -14.76 -13.32
CA ILE A 159 0.28 -14.79 -11.87
C ILE A 159 1.06 -13.61 -11.31
N ARG A 160 0.36 -12.71 -10.64
CA ARG A 160 0.92 -11.49 -10.06
C ARG A 160 0.75 -11.51 -8.55
N PRO A 161 1.75 -11.98 -7.80
CA PRO A 161 1.77 -11.83 -6.36
C PRO A 161 2.09 -10.38 -6.02
N GLN A 162 1.33 -9.83 -5.09
CA GLN A 162 1.51 -8.49 -4.53
C GLN A 162 1.37 -8.58 -3.02
N GLY A 163 2.19 -7.87 -2.29
CA GLY A 163 2.11 -7.85 -0.85
C GLY A 163 3.47 -7.81 -0.19
N ASN A 164 3.46 -7.83 1.12
CA ASN A 164 4.64 -7.95 1.96
C ASN A 164 4.52 -9.18 2.85
N VAL A 165 5.65 -9.77 3.11
CA VAL A 165 5.81 -10.83 4.11
C VAL A 165 6.98 -10.39 4.98
N ASP A 166 6.69 -10.06 6.22
CA ASP A 166 7.67 -9.64 7.21
C ASP A 166 7.92 -10.82 8.14
N ILE A 167 9.13 -11.32 8.14
CA ILE A 167 9.55 -12.42 9.02
C ILE A 167 10.59 -11.85 9.97
N LEU A 168 10.21 -11.76 11.24
CA LEU A 168 11.11 -11.40 12.32
C LEU A 168 11.55 -12.66 13.03
N ALA A 169 12.82 -13.01 12.91
CA ALA A 169 13.42 -14.09 13.65
C ALA A 169 14.59 -13.55 14.46
N GLY A 170 14.52 -13.68 15.75
CA GLY A 170 15.52 -13.14 16.68
C GLY A 170 15.70 -14.04 17.89
N TYR A 171 16.75 -13.76 18.63
CA TYR A 171 16.96 -14.31 19.95
C TYR A 171 16.99 -13.17 20.95
N GLN A 172 16.06 -13.17 21.88
CA GLN A 172 16.07 -12.22 23.01
C GLN A 172 16.71 -12.90 24.21
N GLY A 173 17.80 -12.30 24.69
CA GLY A 173 18.47 -12.78 25.90
C GLY A 173 18.64 -11.65 26.90
N GLN A 174 18.26 -11.89 28.14
CA GLN A 174 18.44 -10.97 29.26
C GLN A 174 19.35 -11.60 30.30
N ASN A 175 20.37 -10.86 30.74
CA ASN A 175 21.24 -11.25 31.83
C ASN A 175 21.23 -10.15 32.89
N VAL A 176 20.51 -10.37 33.98
CA VAL A 176 20.33 -9.40 35.07
C VAL A 176 21.33 -9.73 36.17
N GLN A 177 22.32 -8.86 36.41
CA GLN A 177 23.28 -9.02 37.50
C GLN A 177 22.73 -8.48 38.84
N ASN A 178 21.59 -9.01 39.26
CA ASN A 178 21.03 -8.66 40.57
C ASN A 178 21.26 -9.80 41.55
N PRO A 179 22.06 -9.61 42.62
CA PRO A 179 22.35 -10.65 43.59
C PRO A 179 21.12 -11.14 44.37
N THR A 180 20.03 -10.40 44.40
CA THR A 180 18.78 -10.78 45.07
C THR A 180 17.95 -11.79 44.28
N LEU A 181 18.27 -12.00 43.01
CA LEU A 181 17.56 -12.98 42.14
C LEU A 181 18.30 -14.34 42.15
N PRO A 182 17.58 -15.46 42.18
CA PRO A 182 18.17 -16.78 41.97
C PRO A 182 18.91 -16.86 40.64
N GLU A 183 20.02 -17.62 40.58
CA GLU A 183 20.85 -17.73 39.35
C GLU A 183 20.07 -18.14 38.12
N ALA A 184 19.08 -19.03 38.26
CA ALA A 184 18.22 -19.48 37.18
C ALA A 184 17.31 -18.37 36.62
N ALA A 185 16.99 -17.34 37.41
CA ALA A 185 16.15 -16.22 36.98
C ALA A 185 16.99 -15.03 36.45
N ARG A 186 18.31 -15.07 36.61
CA ARG A 186 19.20 -14.01 36.09
C ARG A 186 19.42 -14.08 34.59
N LYS A 187 19.33 -15.28 34.02
CA LYS A 187 19.50 -15.51 32.58
C LYS A 187 18.21 -16.04 32.00
N THR A 188 17.52 -15.22 31.27
CA THR A 188 16.33 -15.63 30.50
C THR A 188 16.59 -15.32 29.04
N GLY A 189 16.23 -16.25 28.17
CA GLY A 189 16.36 -16.06 26.73
C GLY A 189 15.44 -17.01 25.97
N GLY A 190 14.99 -16.59 24.83
CA GLY A 190 14.12 -17.33 23.94
C GLY A 190 14.28 -16.91 22.48
N LEU A 191 13.91 -17.82 21.60
CA LEU A 191 13.74 -17.49 20.19
C LEU A 191 12.44 -16.72 20.04
N ASP A 192 12.54 -15.56 19.45
CA ASP A 192 11.40 -14.76 19.03
C ASP A 192 11.21 -14.95 17.53
N PHE A 193 10.02 -15.42 17.14
CA PHE A 193 9.66 -15.62 15.74
C PHE A 193 8.26 -15.03 15.52
N ASN A 194 8.22 -13.97 14.75
CA ASN A 194 6.97 -13.38 14.30
C ASN A 194 6.95 -13.34 12.78
N MET A 195 5.78 -13.64 12.20
CA MET A 195 5.57 -13.54 10.76
C MET A 195 4.27 -12.80 10.49
N ASP A 196 4.41 -11.64 9.88
CA ASP A 196 3.30 -10.86 9.36
C ASP A 196 3.30 -10.94 7.83
N ALA A 197 2.26 -11.52 7.29
CA ALA A 197 2.09 -11.67 5.86
C ALA A 197 0.79 -11.02 5.41
N ASN A 198 0.90 -10.13 4.44
CA ASN A 198 -0.21 -9.57 3.73
C ASN A 198 0.04 -9.74 2.24
N VAL A 199 -0.53 -10.81 1.67
CA VAL A 199 -0.26 -11.25 0.31
C VAL A 199 -1.55 -11.31 -0.48
N ASN A 200 -1.55 -10.63 -1.61
CA ASN A 200 -2.61 -10.67 -2.60
C ASN A 200 -2.05 -11.24 -3.90
N VAL A 201 -2.65 -12.31 -4.40
CA VAL A 201 -2.24 -12.94 -5.65
C VAL A 201 -3.38 -12.84 -6.64
N LEU A 202 -3.13 -12.15 -7.75
CA LEU A 202 -4.01 -12.15 -8.90
C LEU A 202 -3.42 -13.07 -9.95
N GLY A 203 -4.06 -14.23 -10.13
CA GLY A 203 -3.64 -15.22 -11.12
C GLY A 203 -4.68 -15.40 -12.22
N ASN A 204 -4.24 -15.38 -13.48
CA ASN A 204 -5.03 -15.79 -14.61
C ASN A 204 -4.31 -16.94 -15.32
N ILE A 205 -4.99 -18.06 -15.44
CA ILE A 205 -4.51 -19.24 -16.18
C ILE A 205 -5.38 -19.41 -17.41
N GLY A 206 -4.81 -19.09 -18.56
CA GLY A 206 -5.59 -18.96 -19.78
C GLY A 206 -6.58 -17.79 -19.71
N SER A 207 -7.69 -17.91 -20.42
CA SER A 207 -8.79 -16.93 -20.40
C SER A 207 -9.94 -17.33 -19.47
N LYS A 208 -9.96 -18.58 -18.99
CA LYS A 208 -11.10 -19.16 -18.28
C LYS A 208 -10.90 -19.31 -16.78
N LEU A 209 -9.66 -19.37 -16.28
CA LEU A 209 -9.37 -19.63 -14.86
C LEU A 209 -8.76 -18.40 -14.20
N LYS A 210 -9.37 -17.96 -13.12
CA LYS A 210 -8.90 -16.86 -12.26
C LYS A 210 -8.64 -17.35 -10.85
N LEU A 211 -7.56 -16.85 -10.24
CA LEU A 211 -7.13 -17.14 -8.88
C LEU A 211 -6.96 -15.85 -8.09
N PRO A 212 -8.02 -15.21 -7.63
CA PRO A 212 -7.92 -14.15 -6.65
C PRO A 212 -7.66 -14.80 -5.27
N ILE A 213 -6.48 -14.54 -4.70
CA ILE A 213 -6.10 -14.98 -3.35
C ILE A 213 -5.73 -13.75 -2.56
N SER A 214 -6.34 -13.56 -1.41
CA SER A 214 -5.98 -12.54 -0.43
C SER A 214 -5.73 -13.22 0.90
N TYR A 215 -4.53 -13.08 1.42
CA TYR A 215 -4.09 -13.69 2.68
C TYR A 215 -3.47 -12.63 3.59
N ASN A 216 -3.98 -12.55 4.82
CA ASN A 216 -3.47 -11.64 5.83
C ASN A 216 -3.39 -12.38 7.18
N THR A 217 -2.20 -12.47 7.76
CA THR A 217 -1.99 -13.10 9.07
C THR A 217 -2.63 -12.34 10.21
N GLN A 218 -2.80 -11.03 10.07
CA GLN A 218 -3.43 -10.15 11.06
C GLN A 218 -4.97 -10.10 10.95
N ALA A 219 -5.54 -10.88 10.03
CA ALA A 219 -6.99 -10.96 9.89
C ALA A 219 -7.63 -11.50 11.17
N SER A 220 -8.55 -10.77 11.75
CA SER A 220 -9.24 -11.13 12.99
C SER A 220 -10.05 -12.42 12.87
N PHE A 221 -10.39 -12.80 11.64
CA PHE A 221 -11.15 -14.02 11.32
C PHE A 221 -10.57 -14.72 10.08
N ASP A 222 -10.50 -16.03 10.13
CA ASP A 222 -10.01 -16.87 9.03
C ASP A 222 -10.78 -16.67 7.71
N TRP A 223 -12.05 -16.27 7.75
CA TRP A 223 -12.86 -16.02 6.57
C TRP A 223 -12.53 -14.71 5.85
N MET A 224 -11.80 -13.79 6.49
CA MET A 224 -11.27 -12.59 5.83
C MET A 224 -10.18 -12.95 4.81
N ASN A 225 -9.52 -14.08 5.01
CA ASN A 225 -8.58 -14.64 4.07
C ASN A 225 -9.34 -15.27 2.91
N GLN A 226 -9.29 -14.62 1.75
CA GLN A 226 -9.99 -15.09 0.55
C GLN A 226 -9.10 -16.04 -0.23
N LEU A 227 -9.51 -17.28 -0.29
CA LEU A 227 -8.93 -18.28 -1.18
C LEU A 227 -10.02 -18.68 -2.17
N LYS A 228 -9.93 -18.23 -3.40
CA LYS A 228 -10.94 -18.50 -4.42
C LYS A 228 -10.26 -18.92 -5.72
N LEU A 229 -10.77 -19.97 -6.32
CA LEU A 229 -10.46 -20.37 -7.67
C LEU A 229 -11.75 -20.25 -8.48
N GLU A 230 -11.71 -19.50 -9.53
CA GLU A 230 -12.89 -19.23 -10.36
C GLU A 230 -12.62 -19.63 -11.80
N TYR A 231 -13.38 -20.62 -12.27
CA TYR A 231 -13.42 -21.01 -13.69
C TYR A 231 -14.66 -20.42 -14.33
N THR A 232 -14.50 -19.77 -15.48
CA THR A 232 -15.59 -19.19 -16.27
C THR A 232 -15.56 -19.81 -17.66
N GLY A 233 -16.58 -20.57 -18.00
CA GLY A 233 -16.77 -21.18 -19.33
C GLY A 233 -17.16 -20.16 -20.39
N GLY A 234 -17.03 -20.58 -21.66
CA GLY A 234 -17.47 -19.80 -22.81
C GLY A 234 -19.00 -19.76 -23.00
N ALA A 235 -19.45 -19.00 -23.99
CA ALA A 235 -20.86 -18.85 -24.27
C ALA A 235 -21.56 -20.18 -24.62
N ASP A 236 -20.86 -21.09 -25.26
CA ASP A 236 -21.39 -22.39 -25.71
C ASP A 236 -21.03 -23.54 -24.76
N ASP A 237 -20.26 -23.29 -23.69
CA ASP A 237 -19.88 -24.32 -22.75
C ASP A 237 -21.05 -24.66 -21.79
N ILE A 238 -21.25 -25.95 -21.53
CA ILE A 238 -22.26 -26.43 -20.57
C ILE A 238 -21.88 -25.94 -19.15
N VAL A 239 -20.59 -25.96 -18.81
CA VAL A 239 -20.08 -25.46 -17.54
C VAL A 239 -19.90 -23.93 -17.66
N LYS A 240 -20.78 -23.18 -17.04
CA LYS A 240 -20.72 -21.70 -17.05
C LYS A 240 -19.75 -21.16 -16.03
N LYS A 241 -19.77 -21.70 -14.83
CA LYS A 241 -18.92 -21.22 -13.75
C LYS A 241 -18.66 -22.31 -12.74
N ILE A 242 -17.41 -22.43 -12.30
CA ILE A 242 -17.05 -23.23 -11.12
C ILE A 242 -16.29 -22.30 -10.18
N GLU A 243 -16.71 -22.24 -8.93
CA GLU A 243 -16.04 -21.53 -7.85
C GLU A 243 -15.61 -22.55 -6.80
N VAL A 244 -14.33 -22.52 -6.41
CA VAL A 244 -13.77 -23.38 -5.36
C VAL A 244 -13.12 -22.48 -4.31
N GLY A 245 -13.41 -22.72 -3.06
CA GLY A 245 -12.94 -21.93 -1.92
C GLY A 245 -14.05 -21.07 -1.32
N ASN A 246 -13.77 -19.79 -1.05
CA ASN A 246 -14.77 -18.87 -0.52
C ASN A 246 -15.84 -18.57 -1.58
N THR A 247 -17.06 -18.93 -1.32
CA THR A 247 -18.20 -18.79 -2.22
C THR A 247 -19.43 -18.29 -1.48
N SER A 248 -20.37 -17.72 -2.21
CA SER A 248 -21.66 -17.30 -1.69
C SER A 248 -22.80 -17.99 -2.42
N PHE A 249 -23.86 -18.26 -1.72
CA PHE A 249 -25.09 -18.78 -2.29
C PHE A 249 -26.22 -17.78 -2.10
N THR A 250 -26.64 -17.18 -3.21
CA THR A 250 -27.77 -16.27 -3.22
C THR A 250 -28.98 -16.98 -3.83
N THR A 251 -30.07 -17.06 -3.09
CA THR A 251 -31.32 -17.64 -3.58
C THR A 251 -32.44 -16.60 -3.52
N ARG A 252 -33.38 -16.70 -4.45
CA ARG A 252 -34.61 -15.90 -4.44
C ARG A 252 -35.76 -16.61 -3.70
N SER A 253 -35.47 -17.75 -3.12
CA SER A 253 -36.48 -18.56 -2.41
C SER A 253 -36.65 -18.09 -0.97
N VAL A 254 -37.89 -17.94 -0.52
CA VAL A 254 -38.23 -17.64 0.88
C VAL A 254 -37.93 -18.84 1.79
N LEU A 255 -37.84 -20.05 1.24
CA LEU A 255 -37.58 -21.28 1.96
C LEU A 255 -36.11 -21.57 2.24
N MET A 256 -35.19 -20.89 1.56
CA MET A 256 -33.77 -21.06 1.75
C MET A 256 -33.13 -19.71 1.98
N ALA A 257 -32.46 -19.55 3.09
CA ALA A 257 -31.68 -18.34 3.38
C ALA A 257 -30.51 -18.19 2.40
N SER A 258 -30.20 -16.96 2.03
CA SER A 258 -29.00 -16.65 1.26
C SER A 258 -27.81 -16.65 2.19
N GLU A 259 -26.79 -17.46 1.88
CA GLU A 259 -25.57 -17.58 2.66
C GLU A 259 -24.39 -16.97 1.91
N GLN A 260 -23.65 -16.08 2.56
CA GLN A 260 -22.57 -15.32 1.93
C GLN A 260 -21.17 -15.84 2.26
N SER A 261 -21.03 -16.58 3.33
CA SER A 261 -19.72 -17.04 3.83
C SER A 261 -19.65 -18.57 3.86
N LEU A 262 -19.46 -19.15 2.68
CA LEU A 262 -19.33 -20.60 2.52
C LEU A 262 -17.94 -20.94 2.00
N PHE A 263 -17.37 -22.03 2.47
CA PHE A 263 -16.14 -22.60 1.92
C PHE A 263 -16.43 -23.94 1.29
N GLY A 264 -16.25 -24.05 -0.03
CA GLY A 264 -16.61 -25.25 -0.76
C GLY A 264 -16.50 -25.11 -2.26
N ILE A 265 -17.34 -25.84 -2.97
CA ILE A 265 -17.40 -25.88 -4.43
C ILE A 265 -18.81 -25.50 -4.87
N LYS A 266 -18.90 -24.53 -5.77
CA LYS A 266 -20.14 -24.13 -6.43
C LYS A 266 -19.97 -24.28 -7.94
N ALA A 267 -20.90 -24.98 -8.57
CA ALA A 267 -20.91 -25.17 -10.01
C ALA A 267 -22.21 -24.61 -10.61
N GLN A 268 -22.09 -23.89 -11.69
CA GLN A 268 -23.22 -23.41 -12.49
C GLN A 268 -23.14 -24.04 -13.87
N LEU A 269 -24.18 -24.77 -14.22
CA LEU A 269 -24.32 -25.49 -15.49
C LEU A 269 -25.50 -24.91 -16.29
N GLN A 270 -25.37 -24.90 -17.58
CA GLN A 270 -26.45 -24.50 -18.50
C GLN A 270 -26.71 -25.58 -19.55
N PHE A 271 -27.93 -26.06 -19.58
CA PHE A 271 -28.42 -27.02 -20.55
C PHE A 271 -29.54 -26.35 -21.41
N GLY A 272 -29.15 -25.68 -22.48
CA GLY A 272 -30.08 -24.87 -23.25
C GLY A 272 -30.64 -23.70 -22.42
N LYS A 273 -31.93 -23.73 -22.11
CA LYS A 273 -32.60 -22.73 -21.26
C LYS A 273 -32.62 -23.07 -19.77
N LEU A 274 -32.19 -24.27 -19.43
CA LEU A 274 -32.13 -24.72 -18.01
C LEU A 274 -30.81 -24.36 -17.37
N PHE A 275 -30.88 -23.60 -16.27
CA PHE A 275 -29.73 -23.27 -15.42
C PHE A 275 -29.77 -24.11 -14.14
N VAL A 276 -28.73 -24.83 -13.88
CA VAL A 276 -28.58 -25.64 -12.65
C VAL A 276 -27.41 -25.11 -11.85
N THR A 277 -27.66 -24.74 -10.60
CA THR A 277 -26.60 -24.35 -9.65
C THR A 277 -26.52 -25.40 -8.55
N GLY A 278 -25.37 -26.07 -8.45
CA GLY A 278 -25.06 -27.01 -7.38
C GLY A 278 -23.99 -26.40 -6.46
N ILE A 279 -24.15 -26.60 -5.15
CA ILE A 279 -23.16 -26.17 -4.16
C ILE A 279 -22.94 -27.29 -3.14
N ILE A 280 -21.66 -27.54 -2.82
CA ILE A 280 -21.20 -28.39 -1.74
C ILE A 280 -20.23 -27.56 -0.93
N ALA A 281 -20.66 -27.14 0.25
CA ALA A 281 -19.86 -26.23 1.06
C ALA A 281 -20.06 -26.50 2.55
N SER A 282 -19.05 -26.15 3.35
CA SER A 282 -19.14 -26.05 4.78
C SER A 282 -19.14 -24.58 5.20
N GLN A 283 -19.98 -24.25 6.17
CA GLN A 283 -19.94 -22.94 6.81
C GLN A 283 -18.89 -22.96 7.90
N ARG A 284 -17.93 -22.06 7.81
CA ARG A 284 -16.97 -21.79 8.88
C ARG A 284 -17.41 -20.57 9.63
N SER A 285 -17.79 -20.71 10.89
CA SER A 285 -18.18 -19.58 11.72
C SER A 285 -17.30 -19.53 12.96
N GLN A 286 -16.89 -18.33 13.33
CA GLN A 286 -16.26 -18.02 14.60
C GLN A 286 -17.17 -17.01 15.30
N SER A 287 -17.49 -17.24 16.56
CA SER A 287 -18.29 -16.29 17.34
C SER A 287 -17.36 -15.48 18.24
N GLN A 288 -17.55 -14.17 18.23
CA GLN A 288 -16.90 -13.24 19.12
C GLN A 288 -17.98 -12.46 19.87
N SER A 289 -17.78 -12.24 21.16
CA SER A 289 -18.67 -11.43 21.96
C SER A 289 -17.93 -10.21 22.49
N THR A 290 -18.58 -9.06 22.40
CA THR A 290 -18.10 -7.81 22.97
C THR A 290 -19.16 -7.30 23.96
N THR A 291 -18.74 -6.94 25.16
CA THR A 291 -19.63 -6.38 26.18
C THR A 291 -19.34 -4.88 26.33
N LEU A 292 -20.38 -4.09 26.16
CA LEU A 292 -20.33 -2.65 26.35
C LEU A 292 -21.00 -2.28 27.66
N GLN A 293 -20.35 -1.46 28.45
CA GLN A 293 -20.97 -0.83 29.61
C GLN A 293 -21.28 0.62 29.25
N GLY A 294 -22.55 0.94 29.13
CA GLY A 294 -23.02 2.29 28.85
C GLY A 294 -22.91 3.21 30.05
N GLY A 295 -22.68 4.48 29.78
CA GLY A 295 -22.60 5.57 30.75
C GLY A 295 -21.41 6.49 30.48
N ALA A 296 -21.57 7.79 30.72
CA ALA A 296 -20.47 8.75 30.62
C ALA A 296 -19.54 8.56 31.84
N SER A 297 -18.58 7.63 31.74
CA SER A 297 -17.55 7.42 32.77
C SER A 297 -16.24 8.08 32.38
N LEU A 298 -15.51 8.52 33.39
CA LEU A 298 -14.15 9.03 33.18
C LEU A 298 -13.24 7.83 32.88
N THR A 299 -12.74 7.76 31.67
CA THR A 299 -11.93 6.63 31.19
C THR A 299 -10.50 7.08 30.94
N THR A 300 -9.56 6.37 31.52
CA THR A 300 -8.15 6.55 31.25
C THR A 300 -7.77 5.86 29.94
N TYR A 301 -6.89 6.49 29.15
CA TYR A 301 -6.33 5.91 27.96
C TYR A 301 -4.82 6.10 27.92
N GLN A 302 -4.12 5.13 27.32
CA GLN A 302 -2.70 5.20 27.04
C GLN A 302 -2.40 4.32 25.82
N PHE A 303 -1.71 4.88 24.83
CA PHE A 303 -1.24 4.16 23.67
C PHE A 303 0.01 4.83 23.10
N LYS A 304 0.75 4.14 22.24
CA LYS A 304 1.99 4.62 21.64
C LYS A 304 1.75 5.50 20.42
N ALA A 305 2.77 6.27 20.04
CA ALA A 305 2.74 7.11 18.84
C ALA A 305 2.60 6.29 17.54
N ASP A 306 3.03 5.03 17.54
CA ASP A 306 2.89 4.11 16.41
C ASP A 306 1.45 3.58 16.23
N ASP A 307 0.55 3.82 17.18
CA ASP A 307 -0.86 3.36 17.10
C ASP A 307 -1.79 4.36 16.40
N TYR A 308 -1.27 5.08 15.40
CA TYR A 308 -2.05 5.99 14.57
C TYR A 308 -3.10 5.24 13.72
N ASP A 309 -4.11 5.97 13.27
CA ASP A 309 -5.21 5.45 12.44
C ASP A 309 -4.74 5.22 11.01
N GLU A 310 -4.17 4.04 10.73
CA GLU A 310 -3.65 3.66 9.44
C GLU A 310 -4.77 3.44 8.41
N ASN A 311 -4.52 3.77 7.13
CA ASN A 311 -5.42 3.55 6.00
C ASN A 311 -6.83 4.18 6.15
N ARG A 312 -6.91 5.30 6.84
CA ARG A 312 -8.20 5.93 7.18
C ARG A 312 -8.25 7.41 6.83
N HIS A 313 -7.14 8.11 6.94
CA HIS A 313 -7.05 9.56 6.75
C HIS A 313 -6.06 9.90 5.65
N PHE A 314 -6.50 10.72 4.68
CA PHE A 314 -5.68 11.03 3.51
C PHE A 314 -5.78 12.50 3.14
N LEU A 315 -4.65 13.12 2.85
CA LEU A 315 -4.58 14.43 2.20
C LEU A 315 -4.92 14.29 0.72
N LEU A 316 -5.60 15.27 0.16
CA LEU A 316 -6.15 15.19 -1.20
C LEU A 316 -5.10 15.36 -2.30
N ALA A 317 -3.99 16.04 -2.01
CA ALA A 317 -2.86 16.27 -2.91
C ALA A 317 -1.62 16.67 -2.12
N GLN A 318 -0.44 16.64 -2.77
CA GLN A 318 0.81 17.09 -2.16
C GLN A 318 0.76 18.57 -1.75
N TYR A 319 -0.01 19.39 -2.43
CA TYR A 319 -0.24 20.79 -2.05
C TYR A 319 -0.78 20.91 -0.62
N PHE A 320 -1.80 20.12 -0.28
CA PHE A 320 -2.39 20.15 1.07
C PHE A 320 -1.43 19.61 2.12
N ARG A 321 -0.63 18.60 1.77
CA ARG A 321 0.44 18.10 2.64
C ARG A 321 1.45 19.19 2.97
N ASN A 322 1.97 19.85 1.97
CA ASN A 322 3.02 20.87 2.13
C ASN A 322 2.54 22.12 2.88
N ASN A 323 1.23 22.38 2.88
CA ASN A 323 0.63 23.53 3.54
C ASN A 323 -0.08 23.18 4.86
N TYR A 324 -0.09 21.90 5.29
CA TYR A 324 -0.81 21.45 6.47
C TYR A 324 -0.38 22.18 7.75
N ASN A 325 0.90 22.15 8.08
CA ASN A 325 1.43 22.76 9.29
C ASN A 325 1.21 24.30 9.31
N LYS A 326 1.28 24.93 8.14
CA LYS A 326 0.99 26.35 8.00
C LYS A 326 -0.50 26.63 8.20
N ALA A 327 -1.39 25.83 7.63
CA ALA A 327 -2.82 25.96 7.79
C ALA A 327 -3.25 25.83 9.26
N MET A 328 -2.64 24.89 9.99
CA MET A 328 -2.92 24.57 11.40
C MET A 328 -2.12 25.44 12.39
N SER A 329 -1.31 26.40 11.91
CA SER A 329 -0.39 27.15 12.77
C SER A 329 -1.08 28.13 13.71
N ASN A 330 -2.27 28.62 13.39
CA ASN A 330 -2.96 29.73 14.10
C ASN A 330 -4.33 29.31 14.63
N LEU A 331 -4.44 28.09 15.17
CA LEU A 331 -5.69 27.63 15.80
C LEU A 331 -6.21 28.67 16.81
N PRO A 332 -7.54 28.84 16.92
CA PRO A 332 -8.61 28.11 16.24
C PRO A 332 -8.89 28.60 14.79
N VAL A 333 -8.13 29.55 14.29
CA VAL A 333 -8.33 30.09 12.92
C VAL A 333 -7.44 29.33 11.94
N ILE A 334 -8.05 28.73 10.91
CA ILE A 334 -7.32 28.05 9.84
C ILE A 334 -6.85 29.05 8.79
N THR A 335 -5.55 29.02 8.52
CA THR A 335 -4.92 29.89 7.52
C THR A 335 -4.77 29.12 6.20
N SER A 336 -5.85 28.98 5.45
CA SER A 336 -5.85 28.31 4.14
C SER A 336 -6.44 29.22 3.06
N GLN A 337 -5.80 29.24 1.89
CA GLN A 337 -6.32 29.92 0.71
C GLN A 337 -7.20 29.00 -0.16
N ALA A 338 -7.14 27.70 0.08
CA ALA A 338 -7.92 26.71 -0.63
C ALA A 338 -9.11 26.27 0.21
N GLN A 339 -10.27 26.12 -0.43
CA GLN A 339 -11.47 25.60 0.21
C GLN A 339 -12.14 24.57 -0.70
N ILE A 340 -12.29 23.35 -0.20
CA ILE A 340 -12.97 22.28 -0.92
C ILE A 340 -14.47 22.60 -1.00
N LEU A 341 -15.01 22.56 -2.20
CA LEU A 341 -16.42 22.85 -2.50
C LEU A 341 -17.23 21.57 -2.70
N ARG A 342 -16.65 20.60 -3.39
CA ARG A 342 -17.32 19.35 -3.76
C ARG A 342 -16.30 18.21 -3.83
N MET A 343 -16.75 17.01 -3.45
CA MET A 343 -15.92 15.81 -3.47
C MET A 343 -16.74 14.56 -3.83
N GLU A 344 -16.14 13.66 -4.57
CA GLU A 344 -16.59 12.29 -4.76
C GLU A 344 -15.47 11.33 -4.35
N VAL A 345 -15.83 10.30 -3.60
CA VAL A 345 -14.89 9.30 -3.09
C VAL A 345 -15.27 7.94 -3.61
N TRP A 346 -14.28 7.23 -4.12
CA TRP A 346 -14.45 5.93 -4.75
C TRP A 346 -13.49 4.92 -4.14
N VAL A 347 -14.00 3.74 -3.81
CA VAL A 347 -13.24 2.63 -3.21
C VAL A 347 -13.51 1.36 -4.01
N THR A 348 -12.53 0.47 -4.07
CA THR A 348 -12.66 -0.85 -4.69
C THR A 348 -13.97 -1.53 -4.28
N ASN A 349 -14.76 -1.94 -5.27
CA ASN A 349 -16.02 -2.62 -5.04
C ASN A 349 -15.80 -4.12 -4.81
N ARG A 350 -15.96 -4.57 -3.58
CA ARG A 350 -15.81 -5.98 -3.18
C ARG A 350 -17.12 -6.75 -3.17
N ASN A 351 -18.23 -6.04 -3.00
CA ASN A 351 -19.52 -6.65 -2.69
C ASN A 351 -20.36 -6.98 -3.93
N GLY A 352 -19.85 -6.70 -5.14
CA GLY A 352 -20.56 -6.96 -6.38
C GLY A 352 -21.85 -6.14 -6.57
N THR A 353 -22.08 -5.13 -5.70
CA THR A 353 -23.22 -4.22 -5.87
C THR A 353 -23.03 -3.42 -7.15
N SER A 354 -24.01 -3.48 -8.06
CA SER A 354 -23.98 -2.78 -9.35
C SER A 354 -24.43 -1.33 -9.25
N THR A 355 -25.16 -0.97 -8.19
CA THR A 355 -25.64 0.40 -7.96
C THR A 355 -24.47 1.30 -7.56
N GLN A 356 -24.25 2.36 -8.33
CA GLN A 356 -23.17 3.35 -8.13
C GLN A 356 -21.73 2.78 -8.25
N ALA A 357 -21.57 1.63 -8.91
CA ALA A 357 -20.25 1.06 -9.16
C ALA A 357 -19.92 1.13 -10.67
N ARG A 358 -18.65 1.42 -10.97
CA ARG A 358 -18.15 1.49 -12.35
C ARG A 358 -16.66 1.27 -12.43
N GLN A 359 -16.15 1.08 -13.63
CA GLN A 359 -14.72 1.06 -13.90
C GLN A 359 -14.14 2.46 -13.70
N VAL A 360 -13.10 2.55 -12.88
CA VAL A 360 -12.34 3.78 -12.65
C VAL A 360 -10.85 3.52 -12.88
N VAL A 361 -10.15 4.57 -13.28
CA VAL A 361 -8.70 4.60 -13.28
C VAL A 361 -8.28 5.67 -12.27
N ALA A 362 -7.62 5.23 -11.22
CA ALA A 362 -7.03 6.12 -10.24
C ALA A 362 -5.57 6.38 -10.64
N LEU A 363 -5.17 7.65 -10.75
CA LEU A 363 -3.87 8.11 -11.20
C LEU A 363 -3.13 8.79 -10.05
N MET A 364 -1.84 8.45 -9.86
CA MET A 364 -1.04 8.98 -8.77
C MET A 364 -0.72 10.46 -8.98
N ASP A 365 -0.30 10.83 -10.19
CA ASP A 365 0.17 12.19 -10.51
C ASP A 365 -0.93 13.12 -11.03
N LEU A 366 -2.19 12.63 -11.11
CA LEU A 366 -3.30 13.43 -11.60
C LEU A 366 -3.41 14.76 -10.85
N GLY A 367 -3.27 15.83 -11.62
CA GLY A 367 -3.38 17.19 -11.12
C GLY A 367 -2.22 17.65 -10.23
N GLU A 368 -1.17 16.88 -10.03
CA GLU A 368 0.00 17.34 -9.26
C GLU A 368 0.88 18.29 -10.09
N PRO A 369 1.20 19.49 -9.56
CA PRO A 369 2.09 20.44 -10.25
C PRO A 369 3.51 19.92 -10.44
N LYS A 370 3.93 18.97 -9.59
CA LYS A 370 5.22 18.29 -9.63
C LYS A 370 4.98 16.79 -9.70
N PRO A 371 4.77 16.22 -10.90
CA PRO A 371 4.56 14.79 -11.05
C PRO A 371 5.83 14.01 -10.69
N PHE A 372 5.64 12.79 -10.22
CA PHE A 372 6.72 11.85 -9.90
C PHE A 372 7.21 11.11 -11.15
N ASN A 373 6.27 10.73 -12.03
CA ASN A 373 6.62 10.05 -13.27
C ASN A 373 7.28 11.02 -14.26
N THR A 374 8.48 10.69 -14.74
CA THR A 374 9.27 11.52 -15.65
C THR A 374 8.65 11.69 -17.04
N SER A 375 7.74 10.79 -17.44
CA SER A 375 6.99 10.90 -18.70
C SER A 375 5.86 11.94 -18.62
N VAL A 376 5.49 12.35 -17.41
CA VAL A 376 4.48 13.37 -17.16
C VAL A 376 5.20 14.71 -16.93
N HIS A 377 4.89 15.68 -17.77
CA HIS A 377 5.57 16.97 -17.71
C HIS A 377 4.74 18.00 -16.96
N PRO A 378 5.33 18.74 -16.01
CA PRO A 378 4.64 19.82 -15.34
C PRO A 378 4.26 20.92 -16.33
N GLN A 379 3.06 21.48 -16.18
CA GLN A 379 2.66 22.69 -16.91
C GLN A 379 3.17 23.93 -16.17
N THR A 380 3.65 24.90 -16.92
CA THR A 380 4.22 26.11 -16.32
C THR A 380 3.14 26.97 -15.65
N GLY A 381 3.37 27.36 -14.40
CA GLY A 381 2.79 28.56 -13.83
C GLY A 381 2.05 28.46 -12.50
N GLN A 382 1.51 27.32 -12.07
CA GLN A 382 0.70 27.32 -10.84
C GLN A 382 1.14 26.25 -9.85
N PRO A 383 1.37 26.58 -8.57
CA PRO A 383 1.85 25.63 -7.56
C PRO A 383 0.75 24.79 -6.91
N TYR A 384 -0.48 24.85 -7.37
CA TYR A 384 -1.65 24.21 -6.80
C TYR A 384 -2.26 23.14 -7.74
N PRO A 385 -2.99 22.14 -7.22
CA PRO A 385 -3.44 20.99 -8.00
C PRO A 385 -4.67 21.31 -8.88
N TYR A 386 -4.64 20.91 -10.14
CA TYR A 386 -5.79 20.89 -11.06
C TYR A 386 -5.48 19.96 -12.24
N ASN A 387 -6.51 19.47 -12.94
CA ASN A 387 -6.35 18.46 -13.99
C ASN A 387 -5.25 18.80 -15.02
N ASP A 388 -5.10 20.05 -15.37
CA ASP A 388 -4.09 20.53 -16.33
C ASP A 388 -2.81 21.07 -15.66
N ALA A 389 -2.56 20.77 -14.39
CA ALA A 389 -1.30 21.16 -13.72
C ALA A 389 -0.08 20.45 -14.31
N ASN A 390 -0.32 19.33 -14.96
CA ASN A 390 0.68 18.56 -15.72
C ASN A 390 0.07 18.02 -17.02
N SER A 391 0.87 17.34 -17.82
CA SER A 391 0.47 16.81 -19.12
C SER A 391 -0.39 15.54 -19.06
N GLU A 392 -0.48 14.87 -17.89
CA GLU A 392 -1.06 13.54 -17.75
C GLU A 392 -2.51 13.46 -18.26
N TYR A 393 -3.38 14.29 -17.67
CA TYR A 393 -4.80 14.25 -18.00
C TYR A 393 -5.07 14.50 -19.48
N ARG A 394 -4.45 15.53 -20.06
CA ARG A 394 -4.60 15.84 -21.49
C ARG A 394 -4.07 14.75 -22.40
N SER A 395 -2.91 14.18 -22.06
CA SER A 395 -2.34 13.07 -22.83
C SER A 395 -3.25 11.86 -22.83
N ILE A 396 -3.97 11.60 -21.75
CA ILE A 396 -4.91 10.50 -21.65
C ILE A 396 -6.17 10.78 -22.48
N ILE A 397 -6.85 11.91 -22.23
CA ILE A 397 -8.18 12.16 -22.84
C ILE A 397 -8.11 12.38 -24.34
N ASN A 398 -6.98 12.83 -24.88
CA ASN A 398 -6.78 13.01 -26.31
C ASN A 398 -6.57 11.70 -27.07
N ASN A 399 -6.37 10.59 -26.39
CA ASN A 399 -6.19 9.29 -27.03
C ASN A 399 -7.54 8.60 -27.28
N PRO A 400 -7.77 8.12 -28.51
CA PRO A 400 -8.89 7.24 -28.79
C PRO A 400 -8.80 5.98 -27.92
N GLY A 401 -9.91 5.53 -27.37
CA GLY A 401 -9.92 4.33 -26.51
C GLY A 401 -9.61 4.58 -25.03
N SER A 402 -9.17 5.79 -24.66
CA SER A 402 -8.93 6.13 -23.24
C SER A 402 -10.17 5.92 -22.34
N ARG A 403 -11.37 6.03 -22.91
CA ARG A 403 -12.65 5.82 -22.20
C ARG A 403 -13.13 4.37 -22.18
N ILE A 404 -12.49 3.49 -22.91
CA ILE A 404 -12.91 2.09 -23.05
C ILE A 404 -12.09 1.25 -22.06
N SER A 405 -12.76 0.60 -21.12
CA SER A 405 -12.12 -0.14 -20.03
C SER A 405 -11.16 -1.25 -20.48
N THR A 406 -11.38 -1.84 -21.65
CA THR A 406 -10.51 -2.88 -22.22
C THR A 406 -9.29 -2.32 -22.96
N GLN A 407 -9.30 -1.03 -23.34
CA GLN A 407 -8.25 -0.39 -24.14
C GLN A 407 -7.41 0.57 -23.30
N VAL A 408 -7.97 1.08 -22.21
CA VAL A 408 -7.33 2.13 -21.38
C VAL A 408 -5.94 1.76 -20.90
N ILE A 409 -5.70 0.50 -20.51
CA ILE A 409 -4.37 0.02 -20.08
C ILE A 409 -3.34 0.22 -21.20
N GLY A 410 -3.68 -0.12 -22.44
CA GLY A 410 -2.80 0.09 -23.60
C GLY A 410 -2.49 1.57 -23.83
N VAL A 411 -3.48 2.44 -23.68
CA VAL A 411 -3.29 3.90 -23.78
C VAL A 411 -2.34 4.40 -22.69
N LEU A 412 -2.58 4.02 -21.42
CA LEU A 412 -1.77 4.47 -20.26
C LEU A 412 -0.32 3.98 -20.37
N THR A 413 -0.12 2.73 -20.74
CA THR A 413 1.21 2.18 -20.97
C THR A 413 1.89 2.87 -22.18
N GLY A 414 1.14 3.19 -23.23
CA GLY A 414 1.67 3.89 -24.41
C GLY A 414 2.17 5.32 -24.13
N ILE A 415 1.65 5.99 -23.12
CA ILE A 415 2.12 7.31 -22.68
C ILE A 415 3.18 7.23 -21.57
N GLY A 416 3.68 6.03 -21.23
CA GLY A 416 4.77 5.82 -20.29
C GLY A 416 4.35 5.65 -18.83
N LEU A 417 3.07 5.37 -18.55
CA LEU A 417 2.58 5.10 -17.19
C LEU A 417 2.68 3.60 -16.87
N THR A 418 3.06 3.29 -15.64
CA THR A 418 3.23 1.93 -15.13
C THR A 418 2.07 1.58 -14.18
N GLN A 419 1.44 0.43 -14.41
CA GLN A 419 0.38 -0.07 -13.53
C GLN A 419 0.91 -0.35 -12.11
N VAL A 420 0.09 -0.15 -11.08
CA VAL A 420 0.40 -0.28 -9.63
C VAL A 420 1.31 0.83 -9.10
N GLN A 421 2.10 1.48 -9.94
CA GLN A 421 2.92 2.61 -9.55
C GLN A 421 2.22 3.93 -9.86
N ASP A 422 1.91 4.17 -11.13
CA ASP A 422 1.38 5.45 -11.60
C ASP A 422 -0.15 5.44 -11.67
N TYR A 423 -0.74 4.26 -11.93
CA TYR A 423 -2.18 4.11 -12.01
C TYR A 423 -2.69 2.74 -11.56
N GLU A 424 -3.95 2.71 -11.16
CA GLU A 424 -4.71 1.50 -10.86
C GLU A 424 -6.06 1.54 -11.60
N GLN A 425 -6.37 0.47 -12.34
CA GLN A 425 -7.70 0.28 -12.91
C GLN A 425 -8.49 -0.70 -12.04
N VAL A 426 -9.59 -0.24 -11.48
CA VAL A 426 -10.42 -1.04 -10.58
C VAL A 426 -11.90 -0.82 -10.86
N PHE A 427 -12.70 -1.83 -10.54
CA PHE A 427 -14.14 -1.67 -10.44
C PHE A 427 -14.44 -1.12 -9.05
N ALA A 428 -14.80 0.17 -8.99
CA ALA A 428 -14.98 0.90 -7.75
C ALA A 428 -16.44 1.28 -7.51
N ARG A 429 -16.82 1.39 -6.24
CA ARG A 429 -18.09 1.96 -5.79
C ARG A 429 -17.88 3.36 -5.26
N LYS A 430 -18.83 4.23 -5.53
CA LYS A 430 -18.89 5.56 -4.92
C LYS A 430 -19.34 5.43 -3.48
N LEU A 431 -18.63 6.09 -2.56
CA LEU A 431 -19.04 6.19 -1.17
C LEU A 431 -20.16 7.21 -0.99
N ASN A 432 -21.08 6.93 -0.08
CA ASN A 432 -22.09 7.89 0.33
C ASN A 432 -21.44 9.00 1.18
N SER A 433 -22.07 10.17 1.23
CA SER A 433 -21.58 11.29 2.03
C SER A 433 -21.54 10.99 3.55
N THR A 434 -22.24 9.96 3.98
CA THR A 434 -22.24 9.46 5.37
C THR A 434 -21.05 8.57 5.69
N ASP A 435 -20.34 8.02 4.69
CA ASP A 435 -19.27 7.06 4.87
C ASP A 435 -17.91 7.73 5.12
N TYR A 436 -17.83 9.03 4.94
CA TYR A 436 -16.62 9.81 5.14
C TYR A 436 -16.94 11.25 5.59
N THR A 437 -15.94 11.87 6.18
CA THR A 437 -15.93 13.32 6.46
C THR A 437 -14.69 13.93 5.79
N TYR A 438 -14.73 15.23 5.52
CA TYR A 438 -13.56 15.94 5.01
C TYR A 438 -13.43 17.32 5.64
N ASN A 439 -12.20 17.78 5.79
CA ASN A 439 -11.94 19.14 6.22
C ASN A 439 -11.76 20.03 4.97
N ALA A 440 -12.72 20.93 4.77
CA ALA A 440 -12.75 21.76 3.55
C ALA A 440 -11.59 22.75 3.45
N GLN A 441 -11.04 23.22 4.57
CA GLN A 441 -9.98 24.23 4.61
C GLN A 441 -8.58 23.60 4.59
N VAL A 442 -8.40 22.48 5.28
CA VAL A 442 -7.10 21.80 5.36
C VAL A 442 -6.88 20.84 4.19
N GLY A 443 -7.97 20.33 3.58
CA GLY A 443 -7.92 19.49 2.39
C GLY A 443 -7.52 18.05 2.68
N PHE A 444 -8.13 17.42 3.70
CA PHE A 444 -7.99 15.99 3.96
C PHE A 444 -9.36 15.32 4.10
N ILE A 445 -9.38 14.03 3.88
CA ILE A 445 -10.53 13.15 4.03
C ILE A 445 -10.29 12.18 5.18
N SER A 446 -11.35 11.89 5.93
CA SER A 446 -11.40 10.89 6.98
C SER A 446 -12.50 9.88 6.68
N LEU A 447 -12.13 8.65 6.45
CA LEU A 447 -13.09 7.56 6.25
C LEU A 447 -13.64 7.10 7.60
N ASN A 448 -14.93 6.75 7.65
CA ASN A 448 -15.51 6.17 8.87
C ASN A 448 -14.95 4.79 9.17
N GLN A 449 -14.47 4.13 8.12
CA GLN A 449 -13.90 2.79 8.21
C GLN A 449 -12.50 2.75 7.62
N THR A 450 -11.67 1.89 8.18
CA THR A 450 -10.32 1.62 7.70
C THR A 450 -10.38 0.84 6.39
N LEU A 451 -9.64 1.28 5.40
CA LEU A 451 -9.52 0.55 4.14
C LEU A 451 -8.73 -0.74 4.32
N GLN A 452 -9.13 -1.75 3.57
CA GLN A 452 -8.34 -2.98 3.48
C GLN A 452 -7.01 -2.72 2.78
N PRO A 453 -5.98 -3.52 3.04
CA PRO A 453 -4.67 -3.33 2.42
C PRO A 453 -4.71 -3.27 0.89
N ASN A 454 -5.54 -4.07 0.25
CA ASN A 454 -5.71 -4.14 -1.20
C ASN A 454 -6.84 -3.26 -1.76
N ASP A 455 -7.40 -2.33 -0.98
CA ASP A 455 -8.33 -1.35 -1.51
C ASP A 455 -7.57 -0.22 -2.22
N VAL A 456 -8.12 0.22 -3.33
CA VAL A 456 -7.75 1.47 -3.99
C VAL A 456 -8.71 2.55 -3.54
N LEU A 457 -8.16 3.70 -3.16
CA LEU A 457 -8.92 4.90 -2.87
C LEU A 457 -8.65 5.93 -3.95
N GLY A 458 -9.71 6.31 -4.65
CA GLY A 458 -9.68 7.37 -5.65
C GLY A 458 -10.65 8.49 -5.30
N VAL A 459 -10.30 9.72 -5.60
CA VAL A 459 -11.14 10.89 -5.35
C VAL A 459 -11.22 11.80 -6.56
N ALA A 460 -12.35 12.47 -6.69
CA ALA A 460 -12.48 13.69 -7.48
C ALA A 460 -12.92 14.81 -6.57
N PHE A 461 -12.29 15.96 -6.68
CA PHE A 461 -12.64 17.11 -5.86
C PHE A 461 -12.54 18.42 -6.63
N GLN A 462 -13.35 19.38 -6.20
CA GLN A 462 -13.37 20.74 -6.69
C GLN A 462 -13.14 21.68 -5.53
N TYR A 463 -12.31 22.67 -5.73
CA TYR A 463 -11.99 23.64 -4.69
C TYR A 463 -11.85 25.05 -5.24
N SER A 464 -12.08 26.03 -4.40
CA SER A 464 -11.80 27.43 -4.70
C SER A 464 -10.41 27.82 -4.20
N TYR A 465 -9.71 28.63 -5.00
CA TYR A 465 -8.44 29.24 -4.62
C TYR A 465 -8.37 30.65 -5.24
N ASN A 466 -8.21 31.66 -4.39
CA ASN A 466 -8.20 33.07 -4.83
C ASN A 466 -9.40 33.46 -5.74
N GLY A 467 -10.59 32.97 -5.39
CA GLY A 467 -11.82 33.27 -6.14
C GLY A 467 -12.00 32.49 -7.45
N LYS A 468 -11.06 31.64 -7.82
CA LYS A 468 -11.19 30.73 -8.98
C LYS A 468 -11.47 29.31 -8.53
N ILE A 469 -12.19 28.58 -9.35
CA ILE A 469 -12.54 27.17 -9.09
C ILE A 469 -11.63 26.26 -9.90
N TYR A 470 -11.08 25.24 -9.24
CA TYR A 470 -10.20 24.24 -9.80
C TYR A 470 -10.74 22.85 -9.53
N GLN A 471 -10.46 21.91 -10.42
CA GLN A 471 -10.92 20.53 -10.33
C GLN A 471 -9.76 19.56 -10.52
N VAL A 472 -9.74 18.52 -9.70
CA VAL A 472 -8.86 17.36 -9.81
C VAL A 472 -9.73 16.11 -9.89
N GLY A 473 -9.48 15.29 -10.91
CA GLY A 473 -10.30 14.13 -11.22
C GLY A 473 -11.62 14.47 -11.91
N GLU A 474 -12.43 13.48 -12.15
CA GLU A 474 -13.69 13.60 -12.86
C GLU A 474 -14.87 13.19 -11.97
N PHE A 475 -15.92 13.96 -12.01
CA PHE A 475 -17.15 13.61 -11.30
C PHE A 475 -18.02 12.65 -12.13
N SER A 476 -18.69 11.76 -11.42
CA SER A 476 -19.55 10.75 -12.04
C SER A 476 -20.70 11.33 -12.86
N GLN A 477 -21.15 12.53 -12.52
CA GLN A 477 -22.23 13.24 -13.22
C GLN A 477 -21.75 13.83 -14.54
N ASP A 478 -20.48 14.26 -14.62
CA ASP A 478 -19.92 14.88 -15.83
C ASP A 478 -19.59 13.83 -16.90
N ILE A 479 -19.34 12.60 -16.48
CA ILE A 479 -19.05 11.45 -17.35
C ILE A 479 -20.06 10.34 -17.03
N PRO A 480 -21.30 10.43 -17.48
CA PRO A 480 -22.29 9.40 -17.20
C PRO A 480 -21.90 8.06 -17.83
N PRO A 481 -22.24 6.93 -17.19
CA PRO A 481 -22.06 5.61 -17.80
C PRO A 481 -22.86 5.54 -19.08
N ASP A 482 -22.29 4.89 -20.11
CA ASP A 482 -22.98 4.72 -21.38
C ASP A 482 -24.06 3.62 -21.23
N THR A 483 -25.32 4.04 -21.19
CA THR A 483 -26.46 3.12 -21.04
C THR A 483 -26.85 2.45 -22.35
N THR A 484 -26.32 2.91 -23.49
CA THR A 484 -26.65 2.36 -24.85
C THR A 484 -25.88 1.07 -25.13
N LEU A 485 -24.84 0.73 -24.35
CA LEU A 485 -23.99 -0.43 -24.53
C LEU A 485 -24.38 -1.60 -23.60
N GLY A 486 -25.65 -1.76 -23.31
CA GLY A 486 -26.21 -2.72 -22.32
C GLY A 486 -25.92 -4.22 -22.54
N VAL A 487 -25.05 -4.60 -23.46
CA VAL A 487 -24.71 -6.00 -23.76
C VAL A 487 -23.23 -6.32 -23.58
N ASN A 488 -22.34 -5.32 -23.40
CA ASN A 488 -20.90 -5.56 -23.33
C ASN A 488 -20.29 -4.89 -22.10
N PRO A 489 -19.99 -5.63 -21.01
CA PRO A 489 -19.35 -5.08 -19.80
C PRO A 489 -17.98 -4.44 -20.06
N GLY A 490 -17.36 -4.69 -21.22
CA GLY A 490 -16.10 -4.12 -21.63
C GLY A 490 -16.17 -2.70 -22.22
N ALA A 491 -17.36 -2.17 -22.43
CA ALA A 491 -17.56 -0.88 -23.09
C ALA A 491 -17.98 0.25 -22.15
N GLN A 492 -17.93 0.05 -20.81
CA GLN A 492 -18.20 1.12 -19.85
C GLN A 492 -17.14 2.22 -19.96
N LYS A 493 -17.59 3.47 -20.02
CA LYS A 493 -16.69 4.63 -19.95
C LYS A 493 -15.98 4.67 -18.60
N VAL A 494 -14.67 4.70 -18.67
CA VAL A 494 -13.80 4.81 -17.49
C VAL A 494 -13.85 6.23 -16.93
N LEU A 495 -13.83 6.34 -15.60
CA LEU A 495 -13.72 7.59 -14.85
C LEU A 495 -12.29 7.76 -14.33
N TYR A 496 -11.70 8.94 -14.51
CA TYR A 496 -10.35 9.25 -14.02
C TYR A 496 -10.39 9.95 -12.67
N LEU A 497 -9.68 9.39 -11.71
CA LEU A 497 -9.68 9.87 -10.33
C LEU A 497 -8.25 10.10 -9.84
N LYS A 498 -8.08 11.01 -8.90
CA LYS A 498 -6.83 11.17 -8.13
C LYS A 498 -6.69 9.99 -7.18
N MET A 499 -5.60 9.26 -7.27
CA MET A 499 -5.29 8.16 -6.38
C MET A 499 -4.76 8.66 -5.06
N LEU A 500 -5.36 8.24 -3.94
CA LEU A 500 -4.89 8.53 -2.60
C LEU A 500 -4.30 7.28 -1.92
N LYS A 501 -4.71 6.09 -2.34
CA LYS A 501 -4.17 4.81 -1.89
C LYS A 501 -4.19 3.82 -3.03
N ALA A 502 -3.09 3.12 -3.24
CA ALA A 502 -2.95 2.02 -4.19
C ALA A 502 -3.16 0.67 -3.50
N THR A 503 -3.32 -0.40 -4.28
CA THR A 503 -3.34 -1.79 -3.78
C THR A 503 -2.04 -2.16 -3.08
N SER A 504 -0.90 -1.68 -3.59
CA SER A 504 0.42 -1.88 -3.01
C SER A 504 0.92 -0.56 -2.42
N GLN A 505 1.12 -0.52 -1.11
CA GLN A 505 1.70 0.62 -0.43
C GLN A 505 3.23 0.56 -0.55
N ARG A 506 3.79 1.54 -1.24
CA ARG A 506 5.24 1.70 -1.40
C ARG A 506 5.67 3.00 -0.74
N THR A 507 6.52 2.89 0.26
CA THR A 507 6.96 4.03 1.08
C THR A 507 7.83 5.02 0.31
N ASN A 508 8.43 4.61 -0.80
CA ASN A 508 9.25 5.44 -1.68
C ASN A 508 8.43 6.26 -2.70
N LEU A 509 7.12 6.04 -2.80
CA LEU A 509 6.26 6.78 -3.72
C LEU A 509 5.61 7.98 -3.02
N PRO A 510 5.39 9.11 -3.72
CA PRO A 510 4.75 10.29 -3.13
C PRO A 510 3.36 10.04 -2.54
N ILE A 511 2.62 9.05 -3.07
CA ILE A 511 1.30 8.67 -2.58
C ILE A 511 1.33 8.21 -1.10
N TRP A 512 2.44 7.60 -0.65
CA TRP A 512 2.63 7.20 0.74
C TRP A 512 2.48 8.36 1.71
N ASN A 513 2.97 9.52 1.30
CA ASN A 513 2.97 10.73 2.10
C ASN A 513 1.59 11.42 2.17
N LEU A 514 0.61 10.96 1.37
CA LEU A 514 -0.77 11.45 1.46
C LEU A 514 -1.54 10.81 2.60
N MET A 515 -1.12 9.63 3.08
CA MET A 515 -1.71 9.00 4.27
C MET A 515 -1.26 9.75 5.53
N MET A 516 -2.23 10.24 6.30
CA MET A 516 -1.96 10.97 7.53
C MET A 516 -1.65 10.00 8.67
N LYS A 517 -0.55 10.26 9.38
CA LYS A 517 -0.07 9.45 10.52
C LYS A 517 -0.08 10.23 11.83
N ASN A 518 -0.79 11.36 11.85
CA ASN A 518 -0.93 12.27 12.98
C ASN A 518 -2.34 12.29 13.57
N ILE A 519 -3.15 11.29 13.26
CA ILE A 519 -4.52 11.15 13.76
C ILE A 519 -4.66 9.84 14.54
N TYR A 520 -5.26 9.93 15.70
CA TYR A 520 -5.40 8.84 16.66
C TYR A 520 -6.84 8.74 17.15
N THR A 521 -7.44 7.55 17.10
CA THR A 521 -8.73 7.30 17.74
C THR A 521 -8.50 6.78 19.16
N LEU A 522 -9.17 7.41 20.13
CA LEU A 522 -9.04 7.04 21.54
C LEU A 522 -9.67 5.67 21.80
N LYS A 523 -8.91 4.83 22.52
CA LYS A 523 -9.33 3.49 22.94
C LYS A 523 -9.24 3.38 24.46
N THR A 524 -10.16 2.63 25.05
CA THR A 524 -10.05 2.23 26.45
C THR A 524 -8.85 1.32 26.67
N GLY A 525 -8.41 1.13 27.90
CA GLY A 525 -7.38 0.13 28.23
C GLY A 525 -7.75 -1.31 27.83
N THR A 526 -9.02 -1.59 27.57
CA THR A 526 -9.54 -2.87 27.07
C THR A 526 -9.62 -2.93 25.54
N GLY A 527 -9.18 -1.86 24.84
CA GLY A 527 -9.17 -1.80 23.37
C GLY A 527 -10.48 -1.34 22.72
N SER A 528 -11.53 -1.04 23.50
CA SER A 528 -12.79 -0.53 22.96
C SER A 528 -12.64 0.95 22.57
N TYR A 529 -13.19 1.33 21.41
CA TYR A 529 -13.18 2.71 20.95
C TYR A 529 -14.11 3.59 21.79
N LEU A 530 -13.63 4.79 22.11
CA LEU A 530 -14.47 5.84 22.71
C LEU A 530 -15.21 6.61 21.61
N SER A 531 -16.33 7.22 21.99
CA SER A 531 -17.07 8.17 21.14
C SER A 531 -17.72 9.25 21.99
N ASN A 532 -18.16 10.31 21.33
CA ASN A 532 -18.86 11.43 21.96
C ASN A 532 -18.10 11.95 23.21
N ILE A 533 -16.79 12.16 23.06
CA ILE A 533 -15.96 12.69 24.13
C ILE A 533 -16.31 14.14 24.42
N GLN A 534 -16.33 14.48 25.70
CA GLN A 534 -16.66 15.83 26.18
C GLN A 534 -15.38 16.60 26.45
N SER A 535 -15.37 17.91 26.16
CA SER A 535 -14.26 18.78 26.52
C SER A 535 -14.10 18.92 28.04
N ALA A 536 -15.22 18.89 28.77
CA ALA A 536 -15.23 18.91 30.24
C ALA A 536 -14.59 17.64 30.80
N GLY A 537 -13.44 17.77 31.46
CA GLY A 537 -12.70 16.67 32.02
C GLY A 537 -11.79 15.93 31.04
N PHE A 538 -11.68 16.39 29.79
CA PHE A 538 -10.70 15.87 28.86
C PHE A 538 -9.29 16.32 29.25
N GLN A 539 -8.37 15.37 29.33
CA GLN A 539 -6.95 15.62 29.55
C GLN A 539 -6.13 14.75 28.62
N MET A 540 -5.10 15.34 28.02
CA MET A 540 -4.13 14.61 27.22
C MET A 540 -2.73 15.12 27.50
N ASN A 541 -1.79 14.21 27.64
CA ASN A 541 -0.36 14.48 27.78
C ASN A 541 0.40 13.60 26.81
N ILE A 542 1.50 14.11 26.31
CA ILE A 542 2.47 13.34 25.57
C ILE A 542 3.61 12.99 26.52
N LEU A 543 3.94 11.72 26.57
CA LEU A 543 4.99 11.20 27.45
C LEU A 543 6.12 10.61 26.61
N TYR A 544 7.33 10.76 27.10
CA TYR A 544 8.52 10.09 26.56
C TYR A 544 9.02 9.08 27.59
N GLU A 545 9.26 7.84 27.15
CA GLU A 545 9.79 6.78 27.99
C GLU A 545 11.31 6.84 28.01
N GLN A 546 11.86 7.17 29.16
CA GLN A 546 13.30 7.14 29.38
C GLN A 546 13.69 5.77 29.96
N ALA A 547 14.59 5.06 29.26
CA ALA A 547 15.07 3.77 29.76
C ALA A 547 15.56 3.83 31.19
N GLY A 548 15.02 2.99 32.06
CA GLY A 548 15.34 2.94 33.48
C GLY A 548 14.73 4.02 34.39
N ASN A 549 14.10 5.07 33.83
CA ASN A 549 13.53 6.20 34.59
C ASN A 549 12.03 6.40 34.39
N GLY A 550 11.35 5.47 33.63
CA GLY A 550 9.93 5.55 33.37
C GLY A 550 9.54 6.66 32.38
N THR A 551 8.25 6.99 32.33
CA THR A 551 7.68 7.98 31.41
C THR A 551 7.71 9.39 32.00
N LYS A 552 8.06 10.39 31.17
CA LYS A 552 8.11 11.81 31.54
C LYS A 552 7.34 12.66 30.53
N ARG A 553 6.81 13.80 30.97
CA ARG A 553 6.10 14.76 30.12
C ARG A 553 7.02 15.67 29.30
N TYR A 554 8.33 15.51 29.43
CA TYR A 554 9.36 16.32 28.78
C TYR A 554 10.51 15.45 28.31
N LEU A 555 11.32 15.95 27.40
CA LEU A 555 12.55 15.30 26.98
C LEU A 555 13.63 15.44 28.04
N PRO A 556 14.38 14.36 28.36
CA PRO A 556 15.37 14.36 29.46
C PRO A 556 16.54 15.29 29.24
N ALA A 557 16.96 15.53 28.02
CA ALA A 557 18.12 16.34 27.64
C ALA A 557 17.91 16.97 26.24
N GLY A 558 18.88 17.77 25.83
CA GLY A 558 18.85 18.47 24.52
C GLY A 558 18.35 19.91 24.62
N ALA A 559 18.23 20.57 23.49
CA ALA A 559 17.80 21.97 23.38
C ALA A 559 16.40 22.25 23.95
N GLN A 560 15.52 21.25 23.90
CA GLN A 560 14.15 21.29 24.46
C GLN A 560 14.03 20.47 25.74
N GLY A 561 15.14 20.15 26.39
CA GLY A 561 15.14 19.40 27.65
C GLY A 561 14.34 20.11 28.76
N GLY A 562 13.46 19.39 29.44
CA GLY A 562 12.59 19.93 30.48
C GLY A 562 11.34 20.69 30.00
N VAL A 563 11.22 21.00 28.73
CA VAL A 563 9.99 21.61 28.16
C VAL A 563 8.91 20.54 27.98
N PRO A 564 7.66 20.79 28.39
CA PRO A 564 6.56 19.84 28.18
C PRO A 564 6.37 19.49 26.69
N LEU A 565 6.25 18.21 26.39
CA LEU A 565 6.08 17.72 25.00
C LEU A 565 4.81 18.27 24.33
N ILE A 566 3.75 18.48 25.11
CA ILE A 566 2.50 19.07 24.63
C ILE A 566 2.75 20.49 24.04
N SER A 567 3.61 21.28 24.66
CA SER A 567 3.98 22.62 24.18
C SER A 567 4.94 22.56 23.00
N ILE A 568 5.92 21.66 23.00
CA ILE A 568 6.84 21.44 21.86
C ILE A 568 6.03 21.06 20.61
N LEU A 569 5.07 20.15 20.76
CA LEU A 569 4.23 19.63 19.67
C LEU A 569 3.06 20.56 19.30
N LYS A 570 3.04 21.78 19.86
CA LYS A 570 2.05 22.82 19.57
C LYS A 570 0.61 22.42 19.88
N LEU A 571 0.42 21.59 20.89
CA LEU A 571 -0.88 21.15 21.40
C LEU A 571 -1.33 21.94 22.65
N ASP A 572 -0.55 22.93 23.08
CA ASP A 572 -0.77 23.85 24.20
C ASP A 572 -0.36 25.25 23.72
N ARG A 573 -1.24 25.94 23.07
CA ARG A 573 -1.05 27.30 22.51
C ARG A 573 -2.14 28.27 22.91
N LEU A 574 -3.28 27.72 23.35
CA LEU A 574 -4.50 28.43 23.67
C LEU A 574 -4.81 28.27 25.17
N ASN A 575 -5.55 29.21 25.69
CA ASN A 575 -6.14 29.07 27.02
C ASN A 575 -7.56 28.46 26.94
N ALA A 576 -8.19 28.26 28.06
CA ALA A 576 -9.56 27.70 28.14
C ALA A 576 -10.61 28.54 27.36
N HIS A 577 -10.33 29.79 27.01
CA HIS A 577 -11.19 30.67 26.21
C HIS A 577 -10.81 30.68 24.74
N LEU A 578 -9.84 29.87 24.31
CA LEU A 578 -9.28 29.79 22.97
C LEU A 578 -8.49 31.06 22.55
N ASP A 579 -8.01 31.86 23.51
CA ASP A 579 -7.09 32.94 23.23
C ASP A 579 -5.65 32.41 23.09
N PRO A 580 -4.79 33.05 22.28
CA PRO A 580 -3.40 32.62 22.05
C PRO A 580 -2.49 32.78 23.29
N GLN A 581 -2.71 31.99 24.30
CA GLN A 581 -1.93 31.95 25.55
C GLN A 581 -1.84 30.53 26.07
N PRO A 582 -0.64 29.90 26.07
CA PRO A 582 -0.45 28.57 26.63
C PRO A 582 -0.82 28.49 28.11
N ASP A 583 -1.55 27.45 28.52
CA ASP A 583 -1.99 27.25 29.91
C ASP A 583 -1.51 25.90 30.50
N GLY A 584 -0.73 25.13 29.75
CA GLY A 584 -0.21 23.81 30.14
C GLY A 584 -1.19 22.67 29.95
N ILE A 585 -2.32 22.94 29.29
CA ILE A 585 -3.39 21.97 29.01
C ILE A 585 -3.50 21.76 27.50
N PHE A 586 -3.96 20.59 27.10
CA PHE A 586 -4.20 20.28 25.70
C PHE A 586 -5.32 21.17 25.10
N ASP A 587 -5.03 21.78 23.95
CA ASP A 587 -5.96 22.63 23.20
C ASP A 587 -7.10 21.80 22.60
N TYR A 588 -8.23 21.76 23.26
CA TYR A 588 -9.42 21.08 22.76
C TYR A 588 -10.17 21.99 21.78
N VAL A 589 -9.89 21.87 20.49
CA VAL A 589 -10.54 22.63 19.42
C VAL A 589 -11.32 21.67 18.54
N GLU A 590 -12.65 21.69 18.69
CA GLU A 590 -13.56 20.79 17.95
C GLU A 590 -13.40 20.94 16.43
N GLY A 591 -13.31 19.82 15.73
CA GLY A 591 -13.10 19.77 14.27
C GLY A 591 -11.66 19.95 13.79
N PHE A 592 -10.71 20.34 14.68
CA PHE A 592 -9.31 20.57 14.33
C PHE A 592 -8.33 19.74 15.15
N THR A 593 -8.31 19.87 16.47
CA THR A 593 -7.49 19.01 17.32
C THR A 593 -8.25 17.81 17.86
N VAL A 594 -9.57 17.93 17.93
CA VAL A 594 -10.46 16.88 18.40
C VAL A 594 -11.67 16.76 17.49
N VAL A 595 -12.07 15.53 17.17
CA VAL A 595 -13.38 15.20 16.60
C VAL A 595 -14.14 14.40 17.66
N SER A 596 -14.93 15.10 18.45
CA SER A 596 -15.57 14.57 19.67
C SER A 596 -16.46 13.37 19.40
N SER A 597 -17.26 13.41 18.32
CA SER A 597 -18.20 12.34 17.95
C SER A 597 -17.50 11.01 17.70
N GLN A 598 -16.27 11.02 17.21
CA GLN A 598 -15.49 9.84 16.85
C GLN A 598 -14.30 9.62 17.80
N ALA A 599 -14.18 10.43 18.84
CA ALA A 599 -13.07 10.42 19.81
C ALA A 599 -11.69 10.43 19.14
N ARG A 600 -11.52 11.23 18.08
CA ARG A 600 -10.26 11.35 17.34
C ARG A 600 -9.49 12.55 17.80
N ILE A 601 -8.18 12.36 17.94
CA ILE A 601 -7.21 13.41 18.17
C ILE A 601 -6.43 13.66 16.89
N ILE A 602 -6.29 14.92 16.51
CA ILE A 602 -5.57 15.36 15.33
C ILE A 602 -4.45 16.28 15.77
N PHE A 603 -3.21 15.97 15.41
CA PHE A 603 -2.08 16.85 15.69
C PHE A 603 -2.02 18.00 14.70
N PRO A 604 -1.71 19.22 15.14
CA PRO A 604 -1.53 20.37 14.25
C PRO A 604 -0.25 20.30 13.41
N LEU A 605 0.64 19.37 13.74
CA LEU A 605 1.83 19.00 13.00
C LEU A 605 1.58 17.70 12.23
N LEU A 606 2.09 17.59 11.02
CA LEU A 606 1.88 16.40 10.19
C LEU A 606 2.78 15.23 10.59
N GLU A 607 4.01 15.53 11.00
CA GLU A 607 5.01 14.56 11.44
C GLU A 607 5.52 14.89 12.86
N PRO A 608 4.63 14.90 13.89
CA PRO A 608 4.94 15.43 15.21
C PRO A 608 6.10 14.73 15.93
N PHE A 609 6.37 13.47 15.62
CA PHE A 609 7.50 12.72 16.21
C PHE A 609 8.65 12.53 15.20
N GLY A 610 8.54 13.07 13.99
CA GLY A 610 9.49 12.95 12.89
C GLY A 610 10.14 14.28 12.53
N SER A 611 10.05 14.65 11.27
CA SER A 611 10.70 15.83 10.70
C SER A 611 10.25 17.15 11.34
N ASP A 612 8.99 17.24 11.79
CA ASP A 612 8.49 18.45 12.45
C ASP A 612 9.14 18.62 13.83
N LEU A 613 9.32 17.56 14.60
CA LEU A 613 10.04 17.60 15.85
C LEU A 613 11.50 18.05 15.67
N ALA A 614 12.16 17.53 14.63
CA ALA A 614 13.52 17.92 14.30
C ALA A 614 13.66 19.41 13.99
N THR A 615 12.62 20.03 13.37
CA THR A 615 12.63 21.47 12.99
C THR A 615 12.24 22.41 14.14
N LEU A 616 11.57 21.91 15.20
CA LEU A 616 11.01 22.71 16.29
C LEU A 616 12.04 23.18 17.34
N GLY A 617 13.31 23.23 17.02
CA GLY A 617 14.33 23.77 17.90
C GLY A 617 15.47 22.84 18.27
N PHE A 618 15.56 21.74 17.56
CA PHE A 618 16.76 20.91 17.60
C PHE A 618 17.79 21.52 16.64
N ASN A 619 18.77 22.21 17.18
CA ASN A 619 19.84 22.87 16.42
C ASN A 619 20.85 21.87 15.86
N ASN A 620 20.41 20.80 15.20
CA ASN A 620 21.24 19.69 14.72
C ASN A 620 22.16 19.07 15.79
N ASP A 621 21.77 19.17 17.07
CA ASP A 621 22.50 18.54 18.16
C ASP A 621 22.35 17.01 18.04
N PRO A 622 23.44 16.24 18.05
CA PRO A 622 23.37 14.78 18.06
C PRO A 622 22.51 14.20 19.19
N ILE A 623 22.44 14.90 20.34
CA ILE A 623 21.60 14.50 21.48
C ILE A 623 20.12 14.57 21.09
N ASP A 624 19.73 15.56 20.32
CA ASP A 624 18.34 15.76 19.95
C ASP A 624 17.88 14.79 18.83
N SER A 625 18.79 14.35 17.98
CA SER A 625 18.51 13.38 16.92
C SER A 625 17.97 12.04 17.44
N GLN A 626 18.35 11.64 18.67
CA GLN A 626 17.87 10.43 19.33
C GLN A 626 16.37 10.45 19.65
N TYR A 627 15.77 11.64 19.69
CA TYR A 627 14.34 11.81 19.99
C TYR A 627 13.46 11.80 18.74
N VAL A 628 14.05 11.89 17.56
CA VAL A 628 13.30 11.90 16.30
C VAL A 628 13.00 10.48 15.87
N PHE A 629 11.74 10.22 15.51
CA PHE A 629 11.26 8.91 15.03
C PHE A 629 10.84 8.98 13.56
N PRO A 630 11.79 9.10 12.61
CA PRO A 630 11.46 9.23 11.19
C PRO A 630 10.86 7.94 10.62
N GLN A 631 11.23 6.76 11.14
CA GLN A 631 10.74 5.47 10.68
C GLN A 631 9.21 5.35 10.80
N LEU A 632 8.58 6.10 11.72
CA LEU A 632 7.13 6.15 11.86
C LEU A 632 6.45 6.66 10.57
N TYR A 633 7.14 7.53 9.82
CA TYR A 633 6.62 8.18 8.61
C TYR A 633 7.15 7.56 7.32
N ASP A 634 8.39 7.08 7.36
CA ASP A 634 9.10 6.59 6.17
C ASP A 634 8.95 5.08 5.93
N THR A 635 8.39 4.36 6.91
CA THR A 635 8.17 2.92 6.83
C THR A 635 6.71 2.54 7.10
N ILE A 636 6.35 1.30 6.82
CA ILE A 636 5.04 0.77 7.21
C ILE A 636 4.97 0.62 8.74
N LYS A 637 3.77 0.70 9.28
CA LYS A 637 3.50 0.68 10.73
C LYS A 637 4.18 -0.48 11.45
N GLU A 638 4.13 -1.67 10.87
CA GLU A 638 4.72 -2.88 11.47
C GLU A 638 6.25 -2.82 11.54
N VAL A 639 6.88 -2.23 10.54
CA VAL A 639 8.33 -2.01 10.54
C VAL A 639 8.70 -0.92 11.55
N ALA A 640 7.92 0.18 11.64
CA ALA A 640 8.17 1.24 12.60
C ALA A 640 8.19 0.72 14.04
N LYS A 641 7.30 -0.20 14.42
CA LYS A 641 7.26 -0.84 15.74
C LYS A 641 8.54 -1.60 16.11
N THR A 642 9.31 -2.05 15.15
CA THR A 642 10.56 -2.77 15.41
C THR A 642 11.70 -1.85 15.94
N PHE A 643 11.55 -0.53 15.78
CA PHE A 643 12.52 0.46 16.22
C PHE A 643 12.31 0.90 17.67
N ALA A 644 12.33 -0.03 18.63
CA ALA A 644 12.07 0.21 20.04
C ALA A 644 12.97 1.30 20.67
N ALA A 645 14.12 1.60 20.07
CA ALA A 645 15.03 2.65 20.53
C ALA A 645 14.42 4.06 20.39
N VAL A 646 13.56 4.30 19.40
CA VAL A 646 12.92 5.59 19.10
C VAL A 646 11.40 5.57 19.28
N ASP A 647 10.78 4.39 19.30
CA ASP A 647 9.35 4.20 19.59
C ASP A 647 9.08 4.28 21.11
N ARG A 648 9.26 5.50 21.67
CA ARG A 648 9.18 5.79 23.11
C ARG A 648 8.14 6.83 23.48
N TYR A 649 7.33 7.26 22.53
CA TYR A 649 6.29 8.26 22.75
C TYR A 649 4.95 7.59 23.09
N TYR A 650 4.30 8.11 24.13
CA TYR A 650 2.98 7.68 24.57
C TYR A 650 2.03 8.86 24.62
N LEU A 651 0.81 8.66 24.18
CA LEU A 651 -0.32 9.54 24.39
C LEU A 651 -1.11 8.99 25.59
N GLN A 652 -1.22 9.77 26.65
CA GLN A 652 -1.89 9.36 27.88
C GLN A 652 -2.85 10.45 28.35
N GLY A 653 -4.01 10.03 28.82
CA GLY A 653 -4.96 10.99 29.37
C GLY A 653 -6.19 10.39 29.96
N VAL A 654 -7.17 11.26 30.15
CA VAL A 654 -8.49 10.93 30.63
C VAL A 654 -9.53 11.57 29.72
N ALA A 655 -10.53 10.82 29.33
CA ALA A 655 -11.66 11.32 28.54
C ALA A 655 -12.97 10.90 29.19
N LYS A 656 -13.91 11.82 29.22
CA LYS A 656 -15.29 11.52 29.54
C LYS A 656 -16.02 11.32 28.23
N GLY A 657 -16.37 10.09 27.91
CA GLY A 657 -17.05 9.73 26.67
C GLY A 657 -18.07 8.63 26.93
N THR A 658 -18.95 8.43 25.99
CA THR A 658 -19.76 7.23 25.92
C THR A 658 -18.95 6.18 25.16
N ALA A 659 -18.96 4.95 25.61
CA ALA A 659 -18.60 3.84 24.73
C ALA A 659 -19.52 3.94 23.51
N SER A 660 -18.94 3.88 22.32
CA SER A 660 -19.64 4.14 21.06
C SER A 660 -20.96 3.37 21.00
N SER A 661 -22.04 4.04 20.63
CA SER A 661 -23.25 3.34 20.17
C SER A 661 -22.98 2.56 18.88
N ASP A 662 -21.93 2.94 18.13
CA ASP A 662 -21.44 2.19 16.99
C ASP A 662 -20.36 1.21 17.45
N VAL A 663 -20.78 0.00 17.67
CA VAL A 663 -19.90 -1.11 18.08
C VAL A 663 -19.25 -1.71 16.86
N SER A 664 -17.92 -1.55 16.73
CA SER A 664 -17.20 -2.31 15.73
C SER A 664 -17.15 -3.78 16.13
N LEU A 665 -17.58 -4.66 15.25
CA LEU A 665 -17.49 -6.10 15.43
C LEU A 665 -16.08 -6.65 15.18
N GLY A 666 -15.14 -5.77 14.77
CA GLY A 666 -13.76 -6.16 14.40
C GLY A 666 -13.69 -7.07 13.17
N ALA A 667 -14.75 -7.12 12.38
CA ALA A 667 -14.89 -8.00 11.24
C ALA A 667 -15.59 -7.28 10.09
N PHE A 668 -15.22 -7.61 8.85
CA PHE A 668 -15.86 -7.10 7.63
C PHE A 668 -16.66 -8.22 6.95
N ASN A 669 -17.66 -7.84 6.17
CA ASN A 669 -18.53 -8.78 5.47
C ASN A 669 -19.14 -9.85 6.41
N VAL A 670 -19.61 -9.39 7.56
CA VAL A 670 -20.30 -10.23 8.56
C VAL A 670 -21.54 -10.85 7.92
N PRO A 671 -21.80 -12.13 8.07
CA PRO A 671 -22.99 -12.75 7.52
C PRO A 671 -24.26 -12.12 8.05
N GLN A 672 -25.22 -11.83 7.16
CA GLN A 672 -26.48 -11.20 7.54
C GLN A 672 -27.27 -12.10 8.50
N GLY A 673 -27.77 -11.53 9.60
CA GLY A 673 -28.51 -12.26 10.63
C GLY A 673 -27.60 -13.00 11.65
N SER A 674 -26.27 -12.88 11.56
CA SER A 674 -25.33 -13.52 12.49
C SER A 674 -25.07 -12.69 13.75
N VAL A 675 -25.51 -11.44 13.77
CA VAL A 675 -25.29 -10.52 14.90
C VAL A 675 -26.46 -10.60 15.86
N LYS A 676 -26.15 -10.84 17.13
CA LYS A 676 -27.14 -10.86 18.22
C LYS A 676 -26.76 -9.84 19.27
N VAL A 677 -27.62 -8.88 19.51
CA VAL A 677 -27.44 -7.84 20.55
C VAL A 677 -28.32 -8.12 21.74
N THR A 678 -27.77 -8.02 22.94
CA THR A 678 -28.51 -8.17 24.20
C THR A 678 -28.26 -6.97 25.10
N ALA A 679 -29.30 -6.43 25.73
CA ALA A 679 -29.19 -5.37 26.72
C ALA A 679 -29.96 -5.75 27.97
N GLY A 680 -29.33 -5.67 29.14
CA GLY A 680 -29.98 -6.04 30.42
C GLY A 680 -30.51 -7.49 30.47
N GLY A 681 -29.89 -8.41 29.69
CA GLY A 681 -30.32 -9.81 29.60
C GLY A 681 -31.44 -10.07 28.59
N GLN A 682 -31.98 -9.03 27.95
CA GLN A 682 -32.99 -9.17 26.90
C GLN A 682 -32.36 -9.09 25.52
N VAL A 683 -32.84 -9.93 24.58
CA VAL A 683 -32.40 -9.91 23.18
C VAL A 683 -33.10 -8.77 22.44
N LEU A 684 -32.33 -7.86 21.88
CA LEU A 684 -32.81 -6.76 21.06
C LEU A 684 -33.17 -7.24 19.66
N ARG A 685 -34.04 -6.50 18.97
CA ARG A 685 -34.50 -6.83 17.60
C ARG A 685 -33.81 -5.95 16.58
N GLU A 686 -33.23 -6.60 15.58
CA GLU A 686 -32.60 -5.92 14.45
C GLU A 686 -33.62 -5.06 13.68
N ASN A 687 -33.16 -3.90 13.17
CA ASN A 687 -33.92 -2.86 12.48
C ASN A 687 -35.07 -2.19 13.31
N ILE A 688 -35.16 -2.49 14.60
CA ILE A 688 -36.08 -1.83 15.55
C ILE A 688 -35.28 -1.20 16.68
N ASP A 689 -34.47 -2.02 17.37
CA ASP A 689 -33.73 -1.62 18.55
C ASP A 689 -32.23 -1.34 18.20
N TYR A 690 -31.74 -1.97 17.13
CA TYR A 690 -30.38 -1.75 16.61
C TYR A 690 -30.32 -1.99 15.10
N THR A 691 -29.32 -1.43 14.47
CA THR A 691 -29.01 -1.65 13.05
C THR A 691 -27.60 -2.22 12.88
N VAL A 692 -27.43 -3.10 11.90
CA VAL A 692 -26.13 -3.72 11.61
C VAL A 692 -25.67 -3.33 10.22
N ASP A 693 -24.47 -2.78 10.11
CA ASP A 693 -23.76 -2.71 8.85
C ASP A 693 -22.93 -3.98 8.69
N TYR A 694 -23.51 -4.95 8.01
CA TYR A 694 -22.89 -6.25 7.78
C TYR A 694 -21.65 -6.18 6.88
N THR A 695 -21.58 -5.17 6.01
CA THR A 695 -20.44 -4.97 5.12
C THR A 695 -19.21 -4.54 5.89
N ASN A 696 -19.43 -3.66 6.80
CA ASN A 696 -18.41 -2.96 7.54
C ASN A 696 -18.21 -3.53 8.95
N GLY A 697 -19.06 -4.47 9.35
CA GLY A 697 -18.98 -5.11 10.65
C GLY A 697 -19.18 -4.14 11.79
N SER A 698 -20.20 -3.31 11.72
CA SER A 698 -20.57 -2.42 12.82
C SER A 698 -22.03 -2.54 13.21
N VAL A 699 -22.30 -2.37 14.49
CA VAL A 699 -23.65 -2.38 15.09
C VAL A 699 -23.89 -1.02 15.71
N LYS A 700 -25.02 -0.44 15.36
CA LYS A 700 -25.51 0.79 15.96
C LYS A 700 -26.74 0.49 16.79
N VAL A 701 -26.66 0.73 18.10
CA VAL A 701 -27.72 0.50 19.08
C VAL A 701 -28.48 1.80 19.35
#